data_ed30743a6d50b2a8c5ee81b1a887e4aa
#
_entry.id   ed30743a6d50b2a8c5ee81b1a887e4aa
#
_cell.length_a   1.000
_cell.length_b   1.000
_cell.length_c   1.000
_cell.angle_alpha   90.00
_cell.angle_beta   90.00
_cell.angle_gamma   90.00
#
_symmetry.space_group_name_H-M   'P 1'
#
loop_
_entity.id
_entity.type
_entity.pdbx_description
1 polymer ?
#
loop_
_entity_poly.entity_id
_entity_poly.type
_entity_poly.pdbx_seq_one_letter_code
_entity_poly.pdbx_strand_id
1 'polypeptide(L)'
;MKKAFILWALPLLLAGAACSRLEIENIDPDSGSTSGGSETTLTDPELAWSKAACEATIGAENTFPTLSNPYGVEVSYSSSDTSVATIDEKGNITLVAAGTTSIKASSAATDTYAADSDSYALTVLKAGDAITWSANACTVTYGKTDTYQFPTLSNPGGQSITYSSSNKEVATISEDGTVTIVAEGETTITASAEANSAYEAGSASYTLTVEGTLEKAGLSWSAENYTATLASDENVFPTLSNPNKLQVTYSSSDASVATIAEDGTVTLVGEGTTAIVATSEADDTYAAGSASYTLKVVKQEVSLAWSADSFSVVLEEGSSSYPALSVSPSAIAGSITYASSNTAAAAIASDGTVTLAGTGSTTISASFAGSDVYKAASASYKLTVTTNADDGAGTYTFASAGDSGSDDDISNTTFTRMVTVTYASGGASVSGYNAVADVMDVNVSGNQVTITYSGSENVVYRLTGSASDGFFKLYSSKKQALHLSGLNLTCSSGAAINNQSGKRTFVYVEGSNTLSDGTSAAYGTTGDEDMKGVLFSEGQLVFSGSGTLTVNANNKQGKSAVVSDDYVRVMGSPTLKVTSGSSAGHGIRGKEYVQLSNGTVNVSTGAAMKKGIGSDDYVLVEGGTHTITVSGGVAYDSDDSEYKGSAGIKADNYFGMTGGSVTITNSGKGGKGISAGSQDYYDENGSIKDSYISGGTLVIKTTGSEANDVSSKGIKIGWSTKSGNKVTAYAGNMNVSGGTIQVSCSGSEGFEAKGNLNFSGGDTYVYSSGDDAINAGAEMNITGGYVYAFSSANDAMDANHDFKVSGGYVFAVTTKGSPEVAMDANTEEGYKLYINSGATVVAYGGLESNYSASQSVYSMSCTAGGWNALHNGSSYIAAFKAPSGCSSVAVSAPSLSKGYTGVSVGGTTYCNGIWASSGISGGSAVSLSTYSGGQGGPGGGGQGGPGGGGRNGGR
;
A
#
# COMPACT_ATOMS: atom_id res chain seq x y z
N MET A 1 8.27 13.92 30.23
CA MET A 1 8.72 12.99 31.29
C MET A 1 9.43 11.83 30.58
N LYS A 2 10.70 11.70 30.90
CA LYS A 2 11.63 10.69 30.38
C LYS A 2 11.18 9.29 30.83
N LYS A 3 11.16 8.30 29.97
CA LYS A 3 11.31 6.89 30.35
C LYS A 3 12.37 6.24 29.49
N ALA A 4 13.30 5.67 30.21
CA ALA A 4 14.54 5.10 29.78
C ALA A 4 14.36 3.81 28.97
N PHE A 5 15.19 3.66 27.97
CA PHE A 5 15.53 2.38 27.32
C PHE A 5 16.48 1.61 28.24
N ILE A 6 16.14 0.39 28.59
CA ILE A 6 17.08 -0.56 29.17
C ILE A 6 17.52 -1.51 28.06
N LEU A 7 18.75 -1.32 27.67
CA LEU A 7 19.49 -2.21 26.77
C LEU A 7 20.08 -3.33 27.65
N TRP A 8 19.72 -4.58 27.40
CA TRP A 8 20.47 -5.73 27.93
C TRP A 8 21.47 -6.18 26.88
N ALA A 9 22.73 -5.88 27.13
CA ALA A 9 23.85 -6.44 26.39
C ALA A 9 24.28 -7.74 27.06
N LEU A 10 24.33 -8.82 26.29
CA LEU A 10 24.91 -10.10 26.69
C LEU A 10 26.41 -10.06 26.33
N PRO A 11 27.30 -10.32 27.26
CA PRO A 11 28.74 -10.40 26.94
C PRO A 11 29.06 -11.74 26.28
N LEU A 12 29.62 -11.67 25.11
CA LEU A 12 30.28 -12.77 24.41
C LEU A 12 31.61 -13.09 25.12
N LEU A 13 31.68 -14.23 25.81
CA LEU A 13 32.93 -14.71 26.40
C LEU A 13 33.64 -15.61 25.38
N LEU A 14 34.62 -15.06 24.71
CA LEU A 14 35.57 -15.84 23.89
C LEU A 14 36.65 -16.42 24.83
N ALA A 15 36.61 -17.71 25.09
CA ALA A 15 37.74 -18.41 25.71
C ALA A 15 38.61 -19.00 24.63
N GLY A 16 39.62 -18.28 24.23
CA GLY A 16 40.69 -18.80 23.42
C GLY A 16 41.68 -19.55 24.35
N ALA A 17 41.74 -20.85 24.21
CA ALA A 17 42.79 -21.62 24.79
C ALA A 17 44.02 -21.57 23.84
N ALA A 18 44.96 -20.70 24.15
CA ALA A 18 46.27 -20.75 23.54
C ALA A 18 47.11 -21.85 24.21
N CYS A 19 47.50 -22.83 23.40
CA CYS A 19 48.48 -23.81 23.77
C CYS A 19 49.84 -23.11 23.83
N SER A 20 50.33 -22.79 25.00
CA SER A 20 51.72 -22.37 25.20
C SER A 20 52.60 -23.57 25.43
N ARG A 21 53.41 -23.84 24.43
CA ARG A 21 54.57 -24.74 24.52
C ARG A 21 55.58 -24.10 25.45
N LEU A 22 55.85 -24.70 26.61
CA LEU A 22 56.96 -24.30 27.45
C LEU A 22 58.26 -24.85 26.82
N GLU A 23 59.08 -23.98 26.33
CA GLU A 23 60.54 -24.28 26.14
C GLU A 23 61.18 -24.14 27.49
N ILE A 24 61.89 -25.21 27.87
CA ILE A 24 62.76 -25.20 29.01
C ILE A 24 64.18 -24.93 28.46
N GLU A 25 64.70 -23.78 28.83
CA GLU A 25 66.06 -23.41 28.61
C GLU A 25 67.04 -24.35 29.41
N ASN A 26 68.10 -24.73 28.72
CA ASN A 26 69.29 -25.41 29.20
C ASN A 26 69.91 -24.74 30.44
N ILE A 27 70.27 -25.56 31.42
CA ILE A 27 71.35 -25.30 32.29
C ILE A 27 72.26 -26.54 32.28
N ASP A 28 73.43 -26.41 31.77
CA ASP A 28 74.57 -27.24 31.85
C ASP A 28 75.57 -26.60 32.91
N PRO A 29 76.58 -27.21 33.41
CA PRO A 29 76.96 -28.64 33.53
C PRO A 29 77.55 -29.00 34.92
N ASP A 30 77.90 -30.15 35.01
CA ASP A 30 79.07 -30.71 35.47
C ASP A 30 78.97 -31.68 36.65
N SER A 31 79.65 -32.78 36.37
CA SER A 31 80.34 -33.73 37.17
C SER A 31 79.72 -35.11 37.39
N GLY A 32 80.18 -35.96 36.63
CA GLY A 32 80.91 -37.11 37.22
C GLY A 32 80.22 -38.44 37.36
N SER A 33 80.64 -39.32 36.48
CA SER A 33 81.03 -40.75 36.78
C SER A 33 79.99 -41.85 36.49
N THR A 34 80.24 -42.44 35.37
CA THR A 34 80.29 -43.88 35.08
C THR A 34 79.28 -44.80 35.75
N SER A 35 78.41 -45.40 34.95
CA SER A 35 78.40 -46.81 34.68
C SER A 35 77.39 -47.20 33.61
N GLY A 36 77.79 -48.12 32.72
CA GLY A 36 76.98 -48.47 31.56
C GLY A 36 75.74 -49.26 31.91
N GLY A 37 74.77 -48.97 31.20
CA GLY A 37 73.49 -49.68 31.08
C GLY A 37 72.85 -49.28 29.73
N SER A 38 72.77 -50.22 28.84
CA SER A 38 72.16 -50.08 27.54
C SER A 38 70.72 -49.65 27.76
N GLU A 39 70.42 -48.39 27.60
CA GLU A 39 69.09 -47.98 27.46
C GLU A 39 68.54 -48.30 26.04
N THR A 40 67.75 -49.34 25.97
CA THR A 40 66.86 -49.55 24.81
C THR A 40 65.84 -48.39 24.77
N THR A 41 66.09 -47.45 23.91
CA THR A 41 65.05 -46.45 23.60
C THR A 41 63.87 -47.19 23.04
N LEU A 42 62.71 -47.21 23.80
CA LEU A 42 61.48 -47.77 23.34
C LEU A 42 60.98 -46.88 22.19
N THR A 43 60.41 -47.50 21.14
CA THR A 43 59.85 -46.79 19.96
C THR A 43 58.50 -46.20 20.37
N ASP A 44 58.22 -44.98 19.93
CA ASP A 44 56.88 -44.32 20.09
C ASP A 44 55.86 -45.09 19.22
N PRO A 45 54.75 -45.56 19.74
CA PRO A 45 53.76 -46.29 19.00
C PRO A 45 52.90 -45.36 18.03
N GLU A 46 53.12 -44.06 18.10
CA GLU A 46 52.45 -43.07 17.20
C GLU A 46 50.91 -43.22 17.13
N LEU A 47 50.27 -43.35 18.29
CA LEU A 47 48.80 -43.35 18.36
C LEU A 47 48.26 -41.96 18.00
N ALA A 48 47.42 -41.89 17.00
CA ALA A 48 46.79 -40.62 16.60
C ALA A 48 45.35 -40.78 16.13
N TRP A 49 44.47 -39.98 16.67
CA TRP A 49 43.11 -39.86 16.14
C TRP A 49 43.11 -39.06 14.84
N SER A 50 42.29 -39.48 13.88
CA SER A 50 42.17 -38.81 12.55
C SER A 50 41.67 -37.35 12.63
N LYS A 51 41.14 -36.93 13.78
CA LYS A 51 40.72 -35.58 14.09
C LYS A 51 40.86 -35.29 15.58
N ALA A 52 41.18 -34.03 15.93
CA ALA A 52 41.27 -33.57 17.32
C ALA A 52 39.90 -33.19 17.95
N ALA A 53 38.83 -33.10 17.16
CA ALA A 53 37.49 -32.85 17.62
C ALA A 53 36.45 -33.47 16.69
N CYS A 54 35.28 -33.78 17.23
CA CYS A 54 34.13 -34.32 16.52
C CYS A 54 32.85 -33.81 17.16
N GLU A 55 31.87 -33.52 16.34
CA GLU A 55 30.47 -33.23 16.76
C GLU A 55 29.57 -34.38 16.35
N ALA A 56 28.68 -34.77 17.22
CA ALA A 56 27.70 -35.83 17.00
C ALA A 56 26.35 -35.44 17.56
N THR A 57 25.25 -35.78 16.87
CA THR A 57 23.89 -35.47 17.32
C THR A 57 23.19 -36.75 17.75
N ILE A 58 22.53 -36.75 18.89
CA ILE A 58 21.76 -37.88 19.39
C ILE A 58 20.67 -38.28 18.38
N GLY A 59 20.60 -39.58 18.06
CA GLY A 59 19.63 -40.13 17.12
C GLY A 59 19.91 -39.92 15.64
N ALA A 60 21.01 -39.25 15.27
CA ALA A 60 21.47 -39.10 13.89
C ALA A 60 22.54 -40.13 13.52
N GLU A 61 22.74 -40.31 12.21
CA GLU A 61 23.94 -41.06 11.73
C GLU A 61 25.17 -40.21 11.96
N ASN A 62 26.08 -40.68 12.80
CA ASN A 62 27.30 -39.97 13.16
C ASN A 62 28.53 -40.74 12.69
N THR A 63 29.57 -40.05 12.29
CA THR A 63 30.86 -40.61 11.93
C THR A 63 31.92 -40.11 12.90
N PHE A 64 32.57 -41.06 13.58
CA PHE A 64 33.56 -40.73 14.59
C PHE A 64 34.98 -40.78 14.03
N PRO A 65 35.96 -40.07 14.62
CA PRO A 65 37.37 -40.17 14.27
C PRO A 65 37.87 -41.61 14.39
N THR A 66 38.74 -42.00 13.50
CA THR A 66 39.38 -43.32 13.50
C THR A 66 40.77 -43.22 14.11
N LEU A 67 41.16 -44.19 14.93
CA LEU A 67 42.49 -44.27 15.54
C LEU A 67 43.49 -44.88 14.55
N SER A 68 44.58 -44.19 14.29
CA SER A 68 45.77 -44.75 13.67
C SER A 68 46.57 -45.45 14.74
N ASN A 69 46.85 -46.70 14.55
CA ASN A 69 47.76 -47.56 15.41
C ASN A 69 48.70 -48.35 14.48
N PRO A 70 49.68 -47.67 13.92
CA PRO A 70 50.49 -48.24 12.85
C PRO A 70 51.31 -49.47 13.27
N TYR A 71 51.64 -49.64 14.56
CA TYR A 71 52.39 -50.72 15.08
C TYR A 71 51.52 -51.81 15.76
N GLY A 72 50.23 -51.66 15.78
CA GLY A 72 49.31 -52.68 16.30
C GLY A 72 49.42 -52.93 17.83
N VAL A 73 49.79 -51.90 18.59
CA VAL A 73 49.89 -52.02 20.05
C VAL A 73 48.50 -52.22 20.67
N GLU A 74 48.43 -52.91 21.79
CA GLU A 74 47.15 -53.05 22.50
C GLU A 74 46.69 -51.67 23.05
N VAL A 75 45.42 -51.30 22.72
CA VAL A 75 44.92 -49.98 23.06
C VAL A 75 43.72 -50.14 23.98
N SER A 76 43.68 -49.35 25.05
CA SER A 76 42.55 -49.18 25.92
C SER A 76 41.88 -47.84 25.62
N TYR A 77 40.55 -47.79 25.66
CA TYR A 77 39.80 -46.60 25.39
C TYR A 77 39.09 -46.08 26.64
N SER A 78 38.89 -44.79 26.74
CA SER A 78 38.17 -44.18 27.83
C SER A 78 37.47 -42.90 27.37
N SER A 79 36.34 -42.59 28.00
CA SER A 79 35.68 -41.31 27.89
C SER A 79 35.81 -40.56 29.22
N SER A 80 36.14 -39.29 29.16
CA SER A 80 36.31 -38.45 30.35
C SER A 80 34.97 -38.15 31.07
N ASP A 81 33.89 -38.29 30.33
CA ASP A 81 32.53 -38.15 30.87
C ASP A 81 31.59 -39.18 30.22
N THR A 82 31.34 -40.27 30.92
CA THR A 82 30.50 -41.36 30.46
C THR A 82 29.01 -41.03 30.53
N SER A 83 28.64 -39.94 31.16
CA SER A 83 27.26 -39.42 31.11
C SER A 83 26.96 -38.68 29.79
N VAL A 84 27.97 -38.26 29.03
CA VAL A 84 27.87 -37.63 27.71
C VAL A 84 28.00 -38.68 26.60
N ALA A 85 29.06 -39.48 26.61
CA ALA A 85 29.25 -40.59 25.68
C ALA A 85 30.15 -41.66 26.30
N THR A 86 29.87 -42.93 25.99
CA THR A 86 30.74 -44.08 26.37
C THR A 86 31.46 -44.58 25.15
N ILE A 87 32.61 -45.22 25.39
CA ILE A 87 33.38 -45.93 24.36
C ILE A 87 33.68 -47.35 24.86
N ASP A 88 33.47 -48.37 24.03
CA ASP A 88 33.72 -49.72 24.36
C ASP A 88 35.17 -50.16 24.07
N GLU A 89 35.55 -51.37 24.46
CA GLU A 89 36.89 -51.95 24.25
C GLU A 89 37.27 -52.08 22.76
N LYS A 90 36.31 -51.97 21.86
CA LYS A 90 36.51 -52.02 20.40
C LYS A 90 36.55 -50.62 19.76
N GLY A 91 36.43 -49.58 20.57
CA GLY A 91 36.41 -48.21 20.08
C GLY A 91 35.07 -47.70 19.56
N ASN A 92 33.92 -48.39 19.82
CA ASN A 92 32.61 -47.94 19.40
C ASN A 92 32.06 -46.90 20.40
N ILE A 93 31.58 -45.78 19.87
CA ILE A 93 30.99 -44.71 20.68
C ILE A 93 29.50 -44.89 20.80
N THR A 94 28.97 -44.73 22.02
CA THR A 94 27.55 -44.63 22.30
C THR A 94 27.27 -43.28 22.91
N LEU A 95 26.46 -42.46 22.25
CA LEU A 95 26.03 -41.16 22.76
C LEU A 95 24.97 -41.36 23.88
N VAL A 96 25.11 -40.65 24.99
CA VAL A 96 24.25 -40.79 26.18
C VAL A 96 23.41 -39.50 26.40
N ALA A 97 24.07 -38.36 26.44
CA ALA A 97 23.40 -37.06 26.62
C ALA A 97 24.21 -35.95 25.94
N ALA A 98 23.58 -34.80 25.67
CA ALA A 98 24.28 -33.65 25.12
C ALA A 98 25.31 -33.09 26.11
N GLY A 99 26.42 -32.73 25.61
CA GLY A 99 27.59 -32.23 26.39
C GLY A 99 28.87 -32.43 25.64
N THR A 100 29.99 -32.27 26.35
CA THR A 100 31.32 -32.45 25.75
C THR A 100 32.12 -33.42 26.59
N THR A 101 32.73 -34.43 25.96
CA THR A 101 33.61 -35.36 26.59
C THR A 101 34.91 -35.51 25.77
N SER A 102 35.97 -36.02 26.38
CA SER A 102 37.19 -36.35 25.66
C SER A 102 37.29 -37.87 25.53
N ILE A 103 37.42 -38.35 24.32
CA ILE A 103 37.64 -39.76 24.00
C ILE A 103 39.15 -39.95 23.85
N LYS A 104 39.71 -40.83 24.69
CA LYS A 104 41.12 -41.12 24.77
C LYS A 104 41.41 -42.56 24.43
N ALA A 105 42.42 -42.77 23.62
CA ALA A 105 43.05 -44.07 23.38
C ALA A 105 44.41 -44.06 24.08
N SER A 106 44.81 -45.13 24.73
CA SER A 106 46.08 -45.28 25.45
C SER A 106 46.64 -46.66 25.28
N SER A 107 47.96 -46.78 25.05
CA SER A 107 48.68 -48.00 25.08
C SER A 107 49.67 -48.03 26.29
N ALA A 108 49.87 -49.17 26.90
CA ALA A 108 50.86 -49.33 27.92
C ALA A 108 52.27 -49.55 27.30
N ALA A 109 53.30 -49.20 28.02
CA ALA A 109 54.68 -49.53 27.58
C ALA A 109 54.87 -51.02 27.52
N THR A 110 55.53 -51.49 26.48
CA THR A 110 55.95 -52.85 26.28
C THR A 110 57.48 -52.92 26.20
N ASP A 111 58.05 -54.13 26.07
CA ASP A 111 59.53 -54.30 25.90
C ASP A 111 60.04 -53.57 24.63
N THR A 112 59.22 -53.20 23.67
CA THR A 112 59.54 -52.61 22.38
C THR A 112 59.09 -51.21 22.18
N TYR A 113 57.92 -50.90 22.73
CA TYR A 113 57.21 -49.61 22.51
C TYR A 113 56.99 -48.83 23.80
N ALA A 114 57.06 -47.51 23.76
CA ALA A 114 56.78 -46.64 24.86
C ALA A 114 55.21 -46.56 25.09
N ALA A 115 54.81 -46.18 26.30
CA ALA A 115 53.40 -45.86 26.50
C ALA A 115 53.07 -44.59 25.71
N ASP A 116 51.94 -44.63 25.04
CA ASP A 116 51.45 -43.49 24.25
C ASP A 116 49.94 -43.30 24.44
N SER A 117 49.47 -42.10 24.16
CA SER A 117 48.01 -41.84 24.15
C SER A 117 47.65 -40.59 23.39
N ASP A 118 46.53 -40.64 22.69
CA ASP A 118 45.96 -39.51 22.01
C ASP A 118 44.46 -39.40 22.31
N SER A 119 43.90 -38.20 22.19
CA SER A 119 42.50 -37.98 22.49
C SER A 119 41.90 -36.91 21.59
N TYR A 120 40.61 -37.02 21.39
CA TYR A 120 39.82 -35.96 20.71
C TYR A 120 38.63 -35.52 21.56
N ALA A 121 38.19 -34.25 21.41
CA ALA A 121 37.01 -33.74 22.03
C ALA A 121 35.76 -34.18 21.25
N LEU A 122 34.79 -34.78 21.92
CA LEU A 122 33.49 -35.12 21.33
C LEU A 122 32.44 -34.22 21.93
N THR A 123 31.82 -33.40 21.09
CA THR A 123 30.66 -32.61 21.46
C THR A 123 29.39 -33.32 20.99
N VAL A 124 28.53 -33.66 21.93
CA VAL A 124 27.24 -34.29 21.65
C VAL A 124 26.12 -33.23 21.71
N LEU A 125 25.38 -33.14 20.63
CA LEU A 125 24.25 -32.21 20.49
C LEU A 125 22.95 -32.95 20.71
N LYS A 126 21.94 -32.26 21.23
CA LYS A 126 20.61 -32.79 21.36
C LYS A 126 19.98 -33.03 19.99
N ALA A 127 19.11 -34.00 19.88
CA ALA A 127 18.20 -34.14 18.75
C ALA A 127 17.14 -33.02 18.80
N GLY A 128 16.57 -32.65 17.65
CA GLY A 128 15.38 -31.79 17.60
C GLY A 128 14.17 -32.42 18.34
N ASP A 129 13.14 -31.62 18.57
CA ASP A 129 11.92 -32.17 19.17
C ASP A 129 11.36 -33.31 18.31
N ALA A 130 10.81 -34.30 18.94
CA ALA A 130 10.38 -35.52 18.27
C ALA A 130 8.90 -35.82 18.51
N ILE A 131 8.15 -34.89 19.13
CA ILE A 131 6.74 -35.15 19.43
C ILE A 131 5.84 -34.83 18.22
N THR A 132 4.91 -35.74 17.93
CA THR A 132 3.93 -35.54 16.85
C THR A 132 2.60 -36.20 17.24
N TRP A 133 1.50 -35.58 16.83
CA TRP A 133 0.19 -36.19 16.87
C TRP A 133 -0.05 -37.11 15.66
N SER A 134 -0.78 -38.17 15.82
CA SER A 134 -1.15 -39.10 14.73
C SER A 134 -2.06 -38.45 13.67
N ALA A 135 -2.67 -37.32 13.97
CA ALA A 135 -3.42 -36.47 13.04
C ALA A 135 -3.38 -35.02 13.50
N ASN A 136 -3.56 -34.10 12.57
CA ASN A 136 -3.59 -32.64 12.83
C ASN A 136 -5.01 -32.07 12.99
N ALA A 137 -6.04 -32.91 12.85
CA ALA A 137 -7.43 -32.57 13.08
C ALA A 137 -8.23 -33.82 13.51
N CYS A 138 -9.29 -33.58 14.28
CA CYS A 138 -10.23 -34.59 14.75
C CYS A 138 -11.62 -33.97 14.83
N THR A 139 -12.66 -34.66 14.33
CA THR A 139 -14.05 -34.24 14.47
C THR A 139 -14.82 -35.31 15.22
N VAL A 140 -15.59 -34.90 16.21
CA VAL A 140 -16.45 -35.77 17.03
C VAL A 140 -17.83 -35.14 17.19
N THR A 141 -18.85 -35.99 17.44
CA THR A 141 -20.22 -35.48 17.66
C THR A 141 -20.54 -35.48 19.15
N TYR A 142 -20.92 -34.33 19.70
CA TYR A 142 -21.27 -34.15 21.10
C TYR A 142 -22.47 -35.03 21.50
N GLY A 143 -22.35 -35.71 22.65
CA GLY A 143 -23.46 -36.54 23.17
C GLY A 143 -23.58 -37.96 22.60
N LYS A 144 -22.78 -38.36 21.61
CA LYS A 144 -22.63 -39.76 21.23
C LYS A 144 -21.72 -40.48 22.19
N THR A 145 -22.27 -41.57 22.85
CA THR A 145 -21.56 -42.34 23.86
C THR A 145 -20.60 -43.40 23.28
N ASP A 146 -20.48 -43.48 21.98
CA ASP A 146 -19.52 -44.34 21.32
C ASP A 146 -18.12 -43.76 21.51
N THR A 147 -17.16 -44.61 21.79
CA THR A 147 -15.76 -44.25 22.11
C THR A 147 -15.18 -43.28 21.06
N TYR A 148 -14.98 -42.03 21.48
CA TYR A 148 -14.26 -41.04 20.65
C TYR A 148 -12.86 -41.54 20.37
N GLN A 149 -12.43 -41.44 19.12
CA GLN A 149 -11.06 -41.70 18.68
C GLN A 149 -10.29 -40.42 18.54
N PHE A 150 -9.51 -40.12 19.55
CA PHE A 150 -8.65 -38.91 19.49
C PHE A 150 -7.27 -39.24 18.91
N PRO A 151 -6.60 -38.28 18.30
CA PRO A 151 -5.21 -38.42 17.89
C PRO A 151 -4.33 -38.83 19.06
N THR A 152 -3.40 -39.73 18.81
CA THR A 152 -2.43 -40.21 19.79
C THR A 152 -1.10 -39.49 19.63
N LEU A 153 -0.47 -39.13 20.75
CA LEU A 153 0.82 -38.47 20.77
C LEU A 153 1.95 -39.51 20.64
N SER A 154 2.84 -39.31 19.72
CA SER A 154 4.14 -40.01 19.65
C SER A 154 5.20 -39.17 20.37
N ASN A 155 5.89 -39.77 21.34
CA ASN A 155 6.96 -39.14 22.11
C ASN A 155 8.17 -40.09 22.16
N PRO A 156 8.85 -40.30 21.05
CA PRO A 156 9.99 -41.22 20.98
C PRO A 156 11.17 -40.78 21.84
N GLY A 157 11.26 -39.50 22.17
CA GLY A 157 12.29 -38.94 23.05
C GLY A 157 12.02 -39.15 24.56
N GLY A 158 10.88 -39.70 24.95
CA GLY A 158 10.49 -39.89 26.37
C GLY A 158 10.50 -38.58 27.18
N GLN A 159 10.21 -37.45 26.54
CA GLN A 159 10.19 -36.14 27.17
C GLN A 159 8.99 -35.99 28.10
N SER A 160 9.11 -35.14 29.10
CA SER A 160 7.98 -34.76 29.94
C SER A 160 6.96 -33.93 29.13
N ILE A 161 5.73 -34.34 29.10
CA ILE A 161 4.67 -33.72 28.32
C ILE A 161 3.72 -32.96 29.22
N THR A 162 3.36 -31.74 28.80
CA THR A 162 2.24 -30.97 29.34
C THR A 162 1.20 -30.76 28.26
N TYR A 163 -0.07 -30.81 28.64
CA TYR A 163 -1.18 -30.70 27.71
C TYR A 163 -1.99 -29.43 27.98
N SER A 164 -2.55 -28.85 26.93
CA SER A 164 -3.48 -27.73 27.06
C SER A 164 -4.57 -27.77 26.00
N SER A 165 -5.69 -27.16 26.30
CA SER A 165 -6.77 -26.87 25.37
C SER A 165 -6.95 -25.37 25.28
N SER A 166 -7.04 -24.83 24.06
CA SER A 166 -7.25 -23.41 23.79
C SER A 166 -8.64 -22.91 24.19
N ASN A 167 -9.60 -23.81 24.23
CA ASN A 167 -10.97 -23.54 24.67
C ASN A 167 -11.50 -24.65 25.55
N LYS A 168 -11.43 -24.48 26.86
CA LYS A 168 -11.86 -25.46 27.86
C LYS A 168 -13.38 -25.60 27.97
N GLU A 169 -14.13 -24.67 27.38
CA GLU A 169 -15.59 -24.77 27.31
C GLU A 169 -16.03 -25.73 26.20
N VAL A 170 -15.16 -26.07 25.24
CA VAL A 170 -15.40 -27.07 24.19
C VAL A 170 -14.86 -28.44 24.60
N ALA A 171 -13.62 -28.51 25.00
CA ALA A 171 -13.03 -29.75 25.53
C ALA A 171 -11.86 -29.43 26.48
N THR A 172 -11.70 -30.28 27.49
CA THR A 172 -10.56 -30.25 28.40
C THR A 172 -9.63 -31.42 28.09
N ILE A 173 -8.39 -31.31 28.49
CA ILE A 173 -7.39 -32.37 28.42
C ILE A 173 -6.72 -32.49 29.80
N SER A 174 -6.59 -33.70 30.30
CA SER A 174 -5.96 -34.01 31.60
C SER A 174 -4.43 -34.17 31.44
N GLU A 175 -3.71 -34.26 32.54
CA GLU A 175 -2.25 -34.41 32.55
C GLU A 175 -1.77 -35.75 31.94
N ASP A 176 -2.64 -36.75 31.88
CA ASP A 176 -2.36 -38.03 31.20
C ASP A 176 -2.69 -38.02 29.70
N GLY A 177 -3.16 -36.87 29.16
CA GLY A 177 -3.53 -36.73 27.76
C GLY A 177 -4.94 -37.15 27.40
N THR A 178 -5.79 -37.46 28.40
CA THR A 178 -7.18 -37.82 28.15
C THR A 178 -8.01 -36.60 27.84
N VAL A 179 -8.67 -36.59 26.66
CA VAL A 179 -9.57 -35.51 26.22
C VAL A 179 -10.99 -35.79 26.70
N THR A 180 -11.62 -34.78 27.31
CA THR A 180 -13.01 -34.80 27.71
C THR A 180 -13.77 -33.71 26.96
N ILE A 181 -14.79 -34.07 26.21
CA ILE A 181 -15.69 -33.18 25.51
C ILE A 181 -16.63 -32.50 26.53
N VAL A 182 -16.74 -31.16 26.40
CA VAL A 182 -17.60 -30.35 27.31
C VAL A 182 -18.81 -29.82 26.54
N ALA A 183 -18.61 -29.25 25.35
CA ALA A 183 -19.68 -28.71 24.52
C ALA A 183 -19.27 -28.76 23.05
N GLU A 184 -20.21 -28.41 22.16
CA GLU A 184 -19.92 -28.19 20.73
C GLU A 184 -19.02 -26.97 20.51
N GLY A 185 -18.26 -27.00 19.42
CA GLY A 185 -17.34 -25.90 19.05
C GLY A 185 -16.00 -26.41 18.55
N GLU A 186 -15.03 -25.54 18.52
CA GLU A 186 -13.68 -25.85 18.08
C GLU A 186 -12.67 -25.46 19.16
N THR A 187 -11.69 -26.34 19.36
CA THR A 187 -10.55 -26.06 20.23
C THR A 187 -9.29 -26.69 19.67
N THR A 188 -8.15 -26.13 20.03
CA THR A 188 -6.84 -26.69 19.70
C THR A 188 -6.26 -27.40 20.92
N ILE A 189 -5.95 -28.68 20.78
CA ILE A 189 -5.27 -29.49 21.78
C ILE A 189 -3.77 -29.44 21.48
N THR A 190 -2.99 -29.01 22.44
CA THR A 190 -1.53 -28.85 22.32
C THR A 190 -0.83 -29.71 23.36
N ALA A 191 0.16 -30.45 22.93
CA ALA A 191 1.16 -31.10 23.75
C ALA A 191 2.47 -30.31 23.67
N SER A 192 3.07 -30.04 24.81
CA SER A 192 4.36 -29.37 24.91
C SER A 192 5.34 -30.27 25.65
N ALA A 193 6.48 -30.50 25.02
CA ALA A 193 7.54 -31.34 25.56
C ALA A 193 8.64 -30.49 26.15
N GLU A 194 9.03 -30.73 27.36
CA GLU A 194 10.23 -30.09 27.92
C GLU A 194 11.51 -30.73 27.37
N ALA A 195 12.56 -29.95 27.26
CA ALA A 195 13.86 -30.48 26.86
C ALA A 195 14.36 -31.48 27.90
N ASN A 196 14.94 -32.59 27.46
CA ASN A 196 15.67 -33.51 28.32
C ASN A 196 17.16 -33.62 27.96
N SER A 197 17.87 -34.59 28.44
CA SER A 197 19.31 -34.74 28.16
C SER A 197 19.62 -35.04 26.70
N ALA A 198 18.65 -35.54 25.94
CA ALA A 198 18.85 -36.00 24.56
C ALA A 198 18.06 -35.19 23.50
N TYR A 199 16.96 -34.52 23.87
CA TYR A 199 16.06 -33.85 22.96
C TYR A 199 15.82 -32.40 23.37
N GLU A 200 15.64 -31.53 22.38
CA GLU A 200 15.21 -30.15 22.60
C GLU A 200 13.72 -30.10 23.01
N ALA A 201 13.31 -28.95 23.59
CA ALA A 201 11.90 -28.69 23.88
C ALA A 201 11.13 -28.46 22.56
N GLY A 202 9.89 -28.91 22.50
CA GLY A 202 9.05 -28.74 21.33
C GLY A 202 7.56 -28.75 21.64
N SER A 203 6.73 -28.56 20.64
CA SER A 203 5.27 -28.69 20.80
C SER A 203 4.60 -29.18 19.52
N ALA A 204 3.50 -29.91 19.69
CA ALA A 204 2.63 -30.35 18.60
C ALA A 204 1.16 -30.13 18.98
N SER A 205 0.32 -29.85 18.00
CA SER A 205 -1.10 -29.58 18.22
C SER A 205 -1.99 -30.18 17.13
N TYR A 206 -3.25 -30.41 17.48
CA TYR A 206 -4.29 -30.69 16.48
C TYR A 206 -5.56 -29.91 16.80
N THR A 207 -6.38 -29.66 15.78
CA THR A 207 -7.68 -29.02 15.91
C THR A 207 -8.74 -30.10 16.23
N LEU A 208 -9.51 -29.91 17.30
CA LEU A 208 -10.65 -30.72 17.67
C LEU A 208 -11.93 -29.94 17.40
N THR A 209 -12.77 -30.47 16.50
CA THR A 209 -14.10 -29.95 16.22
C THR A 209 -15.15 -30.88 16.87
N VAL A 210 -16.01 -30.33 17.69
CA VAL A 210 -17.11 -30.99 18.34
C VAL A 210 -18.42 -30.54 17.71
N GLU A 211 -19.09 -31.43 16.98
CA GLU A 211 -20.38 -31.15 16.33
C GLU A 211 -21.55 -31.55 17.24
N GLY A 212 -22.61 -30.71 17.27
CA GLY A 212 -23.81 -31.01 18.04
C GLY A 212 -24.72 -32.04 17.36
N THR A 213 -25.56 -32.72 18.13
CA THR A 213 -26.60 -33.62 17.61
C THR A 213 -27.88 -32.89 17.21
N LEU A 214 -28.07 -31.66 17.69
CA LEU A 214 -29.20 -30.80 17.39
C LEU A 214 -28.91 -29.93 16.18
N GLU A 215 -29.91 -29.51 15.47
CA GLU A 215 -29.80 -28.52 14.39
C GLU A 215 -29.31 -27.19 14.95
N LYS A 216 -28.59 -26.38 14.15
CA LYS A 216 -28.13 -25.08 14.59
C LYS A 216 -29.30 -24.10 14.78
N ALA A 217 -29.27 -23.29 15.81
CA ALA A 217 -30.28 -22.29 16.11
C ALA A 217 -30.51 -21.27 14.94
N GLY A 218 -29.48 -21.05 14.14
CA GLY A 218 -29.57 -20.21 12.93
C GLY A 218 -29.77 -18.71 13.19
N LEU A 219 -29.47 -18.24 14.40
CA LEU A 219 -29.53 -16.81 14.71
C LEU A 219 -28.46 -16.03 13.98
N SER A 220 -28.82 -14.88 13.40
CA SER A 220 -27.85 -13.98 12.80
C SER A 220 -28.38 -12.53 12.79
N TRP A 221 -27.50 -11.57 12.96
CA TRP A 221 -27.83 -10.16 12.80
C TRP A 221 -27.62 -9.75 11.35
N SER A 222 -28.39 -8.75 10.90
CA SER A 222 -28.30 -8.20 9.53
C SER A 222 -26.97 -7.48 9.27
N ALA A 223 -26.17 -7.21 10.32
CA ALA A 223 -24.82 -6.65 10.23
C ALA A 223 -23.99 -7.12 11.44
N GLU A 224 -22.68 -7.28 11.27
CA GLU A 224 -21.74 -7.64 12.34
C GLU A 224 -21.27 -6.42 13.14
N ASN A 225 -21.37 -5.24 12.56
CA ASN A 225 -20.97 -3.99 13.18
C ASN A 225 -21.96 -2.87 12.81
N TYR A 226 -22.26 -2.02 13.76
CA TYR A 226 -23.06 -0.83 13.52
C TYR A 226 -22.51 0.36 14.31
N THR A 227 -22.50 1.54 13.70
CA THR A 227 -22.15 2.77 14.40
C THR A 227 -23.40 3.62 14.53
N ALA A 228 -23.79 3.90 15.77
CA ALA A 228 -24.92 4.76 16.11
C ALA A 228 -24.42 6.10 16.65
N THR A 229 -25.15 7.16 16.33
CA THR A 229 -24.88 8.49 16.83
C THR A 229 -25.88 8.85 17.93
N LEU A 230 -25.41 9.34 19.05
CA LEU A 230 -26.25 9.76 20.18
C LEU A 230 -27.26 10.85 19.73
N ALA A 231 -28.49 10.74 20.18
CA ALA A 231 -29.59 11.67 19.87
C ALA A 231 -29.85 11.90 18.37
N SER A 232 -29.53 10.93 17.53
CA SER A 232 -29.90 10.95 16.11
C SER A 232 -31.10 10.06 15.84
N ASP A 233 -32.08 10.61 15.12
CA ASP A 233 -33.28 9.88 14.68
C ASP A 233 -32.99 9.00 13.44
N GLU A 234 -31.78 9.09 12.86
CA GLU A 234 -31.37 8.34 11.67
C GLU A 234 -30.76 6.97 12.01
N ASN A 235 -30.65 6.62 13.29
CA ASN A 235 -30.10 5.33 13.68
C ASN A 235 -31.04 4.18 13.27
N VAL A 236 -30.51 3.28 12.44
CA VAL A 236 -31.24 2.06 12.01
C VAL A 236 -30.44 0.84 12.48
N PHE A 237 -30.83 0.29 13.61
CA PHE A 237 -30.12 -0.82 14.23
C PHE A 237 -30.25 -2.11 13.43
N PRO A 238 -29.21 -2.98 13.47
CA PRO A 238 -29.28 -4.31 12.89
C PRO A 238 -30.50 -5.10 13.40
N THR A 239 -31.13 -5.85 12.53
CA THR A 239 -32.25 -6.70 12.84
C THR A 239 -31.82 -8.14 12.99
N LEU A 240 -32.37 -8.84 13.98
CA LEU A 240 -32.11 -10.24 14.20
C LEU A 240 -32.94 -11.11 13.22
N SER A 241 -32.25 -12.00 12.50
CA SER A 241 -32.87 -13.12 11.79
C SER A 241 -32.98 -14.30 12.74
N ASN A 242 -34.18 -14.77 12.95
CA ASN A 242 -34.50 -15.94 13.74
C ASN A 242 -35.43 -16.85 12.92
N PRO A 243 -34.87 -17.59 11.94
CA PRO A 243 -35.67 -18.38 11.00
C PRO A 243 -36.45 -19.49 11.65
N ASN A 244 -35.95 -20.03 12.79
CA ASN A 244 -36.51 -21.14 13.51
C ASN A 244 -37.49 -20.70 14.62
N LYS A 245 -37.71 -19.39 14.76
CA LYS A 245 -38.64 -18.78 15.73
C LYS A 245 -38.37 -19.18 17.17
N LEU A 246 -37.11 -19.38 17.53
CA LEU A 246 -36.67 -19.71 18.88
C LEU A 246 -36.96 -18.55 19.83
N GLN A 247 -37.16 -18.87 21.09
CA GLN A 247 -37.25 -17.85 22.13
C GLN A 247 -35.86 -17.25 22.33
N VAL A 248 -35.77 -15.93 22.22
CA VAL A 248 -34.48 -15.17 22.25
C VAL A 248 -34.48 -14.26 23.46
N THR A 249 -33.36 -14.25 24.15
CA THR A 249 -33.04 -13.23 25.16
C THR A 249 -31.93 -12.33 24.63
N TYR A 250 -32.00 -11.06 25.02
CA TYR A 250 -31.04 -10.04 24.55
C TYR A 250 -30.22 -9.49 25.70
N SER A 251 -28.99 -9.15 25.44
CA SER A 251 -28.11 -8.51 26.40
C SER A 251 -27.13 -7.54 25.71
N SER A 252 -26.68 -6.57 26.47
CA SER A 252 -25.58 -5.67 26.09
C SER A 252 -24.40 -5.94 27.02
N SER A 253 -23.20 -6.04 26.48
CA SER A 253 -21.99 -6.26 27.27
C SER A 253 -21.60 -5.04 28.12
N ASP A 254 -22.08 -3.84 27.73
CA ASP A 254 -21.87 -2.60 28.47
C ASP A 254 -23.13 -1.72 28.44
N ALA A 255 -23.90 -1.78 29.51
CA ALA A 255 -25.12 -1.01 29.65
C ALA A 255 -24.89 0.49 29.81
N SER A 256 -23.67 0.94 30.07
CA SER A 256 -23.32 2.37 30.09
C SER A 256 -23.18 2.95 28.69
N VAL A 257 -23.01 2.09 27.68
CA VAL A 257 -22.96 2.45 26.25
C VAL A 257 -24.32 2.35 25.60
N ALA A 258 -24.97 1.19 25.74
CA ALA A 258 -26.32 0.99 25.25
C ALA A 258 -27.02 -0.15 26.03
N THR A 259 -28.32 -0.05 26.16
CA THR A 259 -29.18 -1.13 26.68
C THR A 259 -30.03 -1.71 25.56
N ILE A 260 -30.47 -2.94 25.74
CA ILE A 260 -31.41 -3.59 24.83
C ILE A 260 -32.59 -4.17 25.63
N ALA A 261 -33.80 -3.92 25.19
CA ALA A 261 -35.01 -4.41 25.81
C ALA A 261 -35.35 -5.84 25.37
N GLU A 262 -36.31 -6.48 26.04
CA GLU A 262 -36.74 -7.86 25.72
C GLU A 262 -37.38 -7.97 24.32
N ASP A 263 -37.85 -6.86 23.74
CA ASP A 263 -38.35 -6.83 22.37
C ASP A 263 -37.29 -6.55 21.31
N GLY A 264 -36.00 -6.44 21.74
CA GLY A 264 -34.87 -6.15 20.86
C GLY A 264 -34.64 -4.66 20.58
N THR A 265 -35.41 -3.78 21.25
CA THR A 265 -35.22 -2.33 21.10
C THR A 265 -33.93 -1.85 21.79
N VAL A 266 -33.03 -1.24 21.03
CA VAL A 266 -31.76 -0.70 21.54
C VAL A 266 -31.95 0.75 21.97
N THR A 267 -31.48 1.09 23.17
CA THR A 267 -31.43 2.45 23.70
C THR A 267 -30.00 2.85 23.93
N LEU A 268 -29.56 3.94 23.29
CA LEU A 268 -28.21 4.51 23.46
C LEU A 268 -28.11 5.25 24.79
N VAL A 269 -27.03 5.05 25.52
CA VAL A 269 -26.78 5.62 26.85
C VAL A 269 -25.59 6.58 26.83
N GLY A 270 -24.46 6.15 26.26
CA GLY A 270 -23.25 6.94 26.26
C GLY A 270 -22.29 6.53 25.13
N GLU A 271 -21.25 7.34 24.94
CA GLU A 271 -20.20 7.03 23.95
C GLU A 271 -19.38 5.82 24.37
N GLY A 272 -19.12 4.92 23.42
CA GLY A 272 -18.32 3.72 23.71
C GLY A 272 -18.58 2.62 22.67
N THR A 273 -18.19 1.42 23.03
CA THR A 273 -18.44 0.23 22.21
C THR A 273 -18.96 -0.89 23.10
N THR A 274 -20.04 -1.51 22.66
CA THR A 274 -20.66 -2.66 23.35
C THR A 274 -21.00 -3.75 22.35
N ALA A 275 -21.08 -4.98 22.80
CA ALA A 275 -21.65 -6.06 22.01
C ALA A 275 -23.12 -6.25 22.35
N ILE A 276 -23.99 -6.23 21.38
CA ILE A 276 -25.39 -6.61 21.49
C ILE A 276 -25.50 -8.09 21.13
N VAL A 277 -25.98 -8.87 22.08
CA VAL A 277 -26.02 -10.33 21.98
C VAL A 277 -27.46 -10.81 22.03
N ALA A 278 -27.82 -11.69 21.13
CA ALA A 278 -29.06 -12.45 21.16
C ALA A 278 -28.71 -13.93 21.43
N THR A 279 -29.35 -14.54 22.41
CA THR A 279 -29.14 -15.94 22.77
C THR A 279 -30.46 -16.70 22.78
N SER A 280 -30.42 -17.95 22.36
CA SER A 280 -31.52 -18.91 22.55
C SER A 280 -31.01 -20.12 23.32
N GLU A 281 -31.85 -20.66 24.18
CA GLU A 281 -31.57 -21.95 24.80
C GLU A 281 -31.78 -23.11 23.82
N ALA A 282 -31.22 -24.26 24.11
CA ALA A 282 -31.47 -25.47 23.32
C ALA A 282 -32.87 -25.97 23.59
N ASP A 283 -33.53 -26.52 22.58
CA ASP A 283 -34.76 -27.25 22.67
C ASP A 283 -34.60 -28.67 22.13
N ASP A 284 -35.69 -29.39 21.91
CA ASP A 284 -35.66 -30.79 21.44
C ASP A 284 -35.16 -30.92 19.97
N THR A 285 -35.07 -29.82 19.21
CA THR A 285 -34.72 -29.78 17.78
C THR A 285 -33.46 -29.03 17.51
N TYR A 286 -33.26 -27.92 18.23
CA TYR A 286 -32.19 -26.98 17.97
C TYR A 286 -31.22 -26.84 19.13
N ALA A 287 -29.93 -26.78 18.81
CA ALA A 287 -28.89 -26.47 19.79
C ALA A 287 -29.05 -25.03 20.31
N ALA A 288 -28.59 -24.76 21.51
CA ALA A 288 -28.43 -23.41 22.00
C ALA A 288 -27.63 -22.57 20.99
N GLY A 289 -28.06 -21.36 20.76
CA GLY A 289 -27.43 -20.47 19.79
C GLY A 289 -27.21 -19.07 20.32
N SER A 290 -26.22 -18.40 19.73
CA SER A 290 -26.00 -17.00 20.00
C SER A 290 -25.56 -16.29 18.74
N ALA A 291 -25.94 -15.02 18.63
CA ALA A 291 -25.43 -14.12 17.59
C ALA A 291 -25.19 -12.76 18.23
N SER A 292 -24.17 -12.07 17.79
CA SER A 292 -23.82 -10.75 18.30
C SER A 292 -23.41 -9.82 17.18
N TYR A 293 -23.57 -8.53 17.42
CA TYR A 293 -22.93 -7.48 16.61
C TYR A 293 -22.29 -6.46 17.54
N THR A 294 -21.25 -5.83 17.04
CA THR A 294 -20.57 -4.74 17.73
C THR A 294 -21.30 -3.42 17.46
N LEU A 295 -21.80 -2.80 18.51
CA LEU A 295 -22.39 -1.47 18.46
C LEU A 295 -21.38 -0.44 18.96
N LYS A 296 -20.95 0.43 18.08
CA LYS A 296 -20.14 1.60 18.43
C LYS A 296 -21.05 2.81 18.54
N VAL A 297 -21.10 3.42 19.71
CA VAL A 297 -21.86 4.65 19.93
C VAL A 297 -20.91 5.83 19.92
N VAL A 298 -21.21 6.82 19.13
CA VAL A 298 -20.42 8.05 19.00
C VAL A 298 -21.25 9.26 19.32
N LYS A 299 -20.62 10.30 19.82
CA LYS A 299 -21.26 11.59 20.00
C LYS A 299 -21.57 12.20 18.64
N GLN A 300 -22.63 12.99 18.61
CA GLN A 300 -23.03 13.73 17.43
C GLN A 300 -21.97 14.77 17.06
N GLU A 301 -21.66 14.86 15.79
CA GLU A 301 -20.72 15.85 15.28
C GLU A 301 -21.27 17.26 15.46
N VAL A 302 -20.40 18.16 15.79
CA VAL A 302 -20.70 19.59 15.87
C VAL A 302 -19.90 20.31 14.79
N SER A 303 -20.57 21.13 14.03
CA SER A 303 -19.92 22.03 13.08
C SER A 303 -20.09 23.47 13.54
N LEU A 304 -18.98 24.12 13.76
CA LEU A 304 -18.90 25.57 13.93
C LEU A 304 -18.16 26.12 12.71
N ALA A 305 -18.74 27.10 12.04
CA ALA A 305 -18.07 27.73 10.92
C ALA A 305 -18.42 29.22 10.86
N TRP A 306 -17.40 30.04 10.80
CA TRP A 306 -17.58 31.45 10.49
C TRP A 306 -17.83 31.63 9.00
N SER A 307 -18.62 32.63 8.62
CA SER A 307 -18.91 32.94 7.22
C SER A 307 -17.67 33.42 6.43
N ALA A 308 -16.57 33.70 7.12
CA ALA A 308 -15.26 34.01 6.56
C ALA A 308 -14.13 33.64 7.53
N ASP A 309 -12.99 33.23 7.01
CA ASP A 309 -11.79 32.90 7.79
C ASP A 309 -10.95 34.13 8.16
N SER A 310 -11.22 35.24 7.49
CA SER A 310 -10.61 36.55 7.83
C SER A 310 -11.57 37.68 7.48
N PHE A 311 -11.42 38.78 8.20
CA PHE A 311 -12.22 39.97 7.99
C PHE A 311 -11.36 41.22 8.29
N SER A 312 -11.47 42.26 7.45
CA SER A 312 -10.82 43.55 7.67
C SER A 312 -11.87 44.61 7.85
N VAL A 313 -11.62 45.51 8.78
CA VAL A 313 -12.54 46.61 9.11
C VAL A 313 -11.73 47.88 9.44
N VAL A 314 -12.24 49.02 9.05
CA VAL A 314 -11.71 50.32 9.37
C VAL A 314 -12.24 50.75 10.74
N LEU A 315 -11.34 51.15 11.64
CA LEU A 315 -11.66 51.44 13.04
C LEU A 315 -12.72 52.54 13.18
N GLU A 316 -12.60 53.55 12.37
CA GLU A 316 -13.48 54.72 12.38
C GLU A 316 -14.86 54.49 11.80
N GLU A 317 -14.99 53.50 10.89
CA GLU A 317 -16.21 53.17 10.20
C GLU A 317 -17.00 52.04 10.88
N GLY A 318 -16.26 51.13 11.53
CA GLY A 318 -16.83 49.90 12.05
C GLY A 318 -17.35 48.99 10.95
N SER A 319 -18.22 48.05 11.32
CA SER A 319 -18.97 47.23 10.37
C SER A 319 -20.37 46.94 10.91
N SER A 320 -21.34 46.96 10.03
CA SER A 320 -22.72 46.52 10.32
C SER A 320 -22.86 44.98 10.21
N SER A 321 -21.85 44.29 9.63
CA SER A 321 -21.90 42.85 9.44
C SER A 321 -20.51 42.24 9.58
N TYR A 322 -20.19 41.75 10.77
CA TYR A 322 -19.03 40.88 11.00
C TYR A 322 -19.31 39.46 10.50
N PRO A 323 -18.28 38.63 10.32
CA PRO A 323 -18.50 37.21 10.00
C PRO A 323 -19.52 36.58 10.95
N ALA A 324 -20.53 35.94 10.39
CA ALA A 324 -21.59 35.27 11.14
C ALA A 324 -21.13 33.83 11.46
N LEU A 325 -21.41 33.37 12.68
CA LEU A 325 -21.16 32.01 13.09
C LEU A 325 -22.33 31.11 12.70
N SER A 326 -22.08 30.10 11.89
CA SER A 326 -22.99 28.97 11.68
C SER A 326 -22.75 27.90 12.72
N VAL A 327 -23.81 27.44 13.36
CA VAL A 327 -23.77 26.44 14.44
C VAL A 327 -24.70 25.31 14.06
N SER A 328 -24.16 24.11 13.94
CA SER A 328 -24.96 22.91 13.70
C SER A 328 -24.52 21.79 14.66
N PRO A 329 -25.46 21.17 15.40
CA PRO A 329 -26.89 21.46 15.44
C PRO A 329 -27.20 22.75 16.21
N SER A 330 -28.33 23.37 15.91
CA SER A 330 -28.75 24.64 16.56
C SER A 330 -28.99 24.52 18.06
N ALA A 331 -29.21 23.31 18.56
CA ALA A 331 -29.45 23.04 20.00
C ALA A 331 -28.29 23.48 20.92
N ILE A 332 -27.05 23.56 20.39
CA ILE A 332 -25.88 23.98 21.17
C ILE A 332 -25.59 25.49 21.11
N ALA A 333 -26.37 26.25 20.34
CA ALA A 333 -26.09 27.69 20.12
C ALA A 333 -25.95 28.50 21.41
N GLY A 334 -26.71 28.17 22.46
CA GLY A 334 -26.64 28.82 23.77
C GLY A 334 -25.40 28.41 24.62
N SER A 335 -24.59 27.45 24.18
CA SER A 335 -23.44 26.93 24.91
C SER A 335 -22.12 27.31 24.25
N ILE A 336 -22.14 28.21 23.27
CA ILE A 336 -20.92 28.69 22.59
C ILE A 336 -20.24 29.73 23.47
N THR A 337 -18.92 29.59 23.59
CA THR A 337 -18.07 30.58 24.24
C THR A 337 -17.21 31.29 23.20
N TYR A 338 -17.06 32.59 23.34
CA TYR A 338 -16.31 33.42 22.42
C TYR A 338 -15.07 33.99 23.08
N ALA A 339 -14.01 34.15 22.31
CA ALA A 339 -12.77 34.78 22.79
C ALA A 339 -12.09 35.58 21.68
N SER A 340 -11.37 36.59 22.08
CA SER A 340 -10.47 37.36 21.21
C SER A 340 -9.03 37.21 21.75
N SER A 341 -8.09 36.90 20.85
CA SER A 341 -6.68 36.73 21.18
C SER A 341 -5.97 38.06 21.50
N ASN A 342 -6.54 39.20 21.04
CA ASN A 342 -6.01 40.53 21.27
C ASN A 342 -7.17 41.55 21.45
N THR A 343 -7.57 41.74 22.68
CA THR A 343 -8.65 42.68 23.04
C THR A 343 -8.30 44.14 22.83
N ALA A 344 -7.03 44.48 22.62
CA ALA A 344 -6.59 45.83 22.30
C ALA A 344 -6.91 46.18 20.81
N ALA A 345 -7.06 45.18 19.94
CA ALA A 345 -7.56 45.38 18.56
C ALA A 345 -9.08 45.31 18.52
N ALA A 346 -9.67 44.24 19.03
CA ALA A 346 -11.12 44.08 19.17
C ALA A 346 -11.47 43.09 20.27
N ALA A 347 -12.54 43.36 21.01
CA ALA A 347 -13.16 42.43 21.97
C ALA A 347 -14.37 41.77 21.38
N ILE A 348 -14.74 40.58 21.88
CA ILE A 348 -15.99 39.90 21.57
C ILE A 348 -16.75 39.59 22.84
N ALA A 349 -18.02 39.90 22.86
CA ALA A 349 -18.88 39.66 24.02
C ALA A 349 -19.42 38.22 24.00
N SER A 350 -20.03 37.80 25.12
CA SER A 350 -20.63 36.44 25.25
C SER A 350 -21.79 36.18 24.31
N ASP A 351 -22.37 37.21 23.71
CA ASP A 351 -23.41 37.08 22.67
C ASP A 351 -22.84 37.08 21.24
N GLY A 352 -21.51 37.13 21.10
CA GLY A 352 -20.84 37.17 19.79
C GLY A 352 -20.69 38.57 19.20
N THR A 353 -21.08 39.62 19.93
CA THR A 353 -20.92 41.01 19.47
C THR A 353 -19.45 41.44 19.50
N VAL A 354 -18.93 41.89 18.36
CA VAL A 354 -17.57 42.39 18.22
C VAL A 354 -17.52 43.90 18.47
N THR A 355 -16.60 44.36 19.34
CA THR A 355 -16.35 45.77 19.61
C THR A 355 -14.88 46.10 19.25
N LEU A 356 -14.64 47.04 18.34
CA LEU A 356 -13.33 47.52 17.96
C LEU A 356 -12.72 48.35 19.07
N ALA A 357 -11.43 48.17 19.37
CA ALA A 357 -10.72 48.89 20.40
C ALA A 357 -9.53 49.69 19.89
N GLY A 358 -8.85 49.24 18.82
CA GLY A 358 -7.71 49.89 18.20
C GLY A 358 -7.25 49.18 16.95
N THR A 359 -6.26 49.70 16.28
CA THR A 359 -5.69 49.03 15.09
C THR A 359 -4.86 47.81 15.46
N GLY A 360 -4.85 46.81 14.61
CA GLY A 360 -4.11 45.57 14.80
C GLY A 360 -4.88 44.34 14.36
N SER A 361 -4.32 43.18 14.60
CA SER A 361 -4.96 41.90 14.29
C SER A 361 -5.31 41.13 15.55
N THR A 362 -6.44 40.46 15.52
CA THR A 362 -6.85 39.52 16.55
C THR A 362 -7.48 38.27 15.92
N THR A 363 -7.42 37.15 16.61
CA THR A 363 -8.18 35.94 16.26
C THR A 363 -9.46 35.92 17.10
N ILE A 364 -10.60 35.95 16.46
CA ILE A 364 -11.91 35.77 17.10
C ILE A 364 -12.24 34.28 17.02
N SER A 365 -12.45 33.66 18.16
CA SER A 365 -12.75 32.22 18.25
C SER A 365 -14.12 31.98 18.89
N ALA A 366 -14.80 30.97 18.43
CA ALA A 366 -15.99 30.39 19.01
C ALA A 366 -15.68 28.94 19.39
N SER A 367 -16.05 28.50 20.55
CA SER A 367 -15.82 27.13 21.01
C SER A 367 -17.01 26.57 21.77
N PHE A 368 -17.21 25.30 21.56
CA PHE A 368 -18.14 24.46 22.30
C PHE A 368 -17.33 23.36 23.01
N ALA A 369 -17.45 23.27 24.31
CA ALA A 369 -16.65 22.35 25.13
C ALA A 369 -17.04 20.86 24.94
N GLY A 370 -18.14 20.59 24.25
CA GLY A 370 -18.74 19.26 24.14
C GLY A 370 -19.74 19.02 25.29
N SER A 371 -20.48 17.94 25.16
CA SER A 371 -21.42 17.44 26.16
C SER A 371 -21.45 15.92 26.14
N ASP A 372 -22.34 15.31 26.89
CA ASP A 372 -22.53 13.86 26.85
C ASP A 372 -23.03 13.38 25.49
N VAL A 373 -23.70 14.23 24.70
CA VAL A 373 -24.30 13.90 23.40
C VAL A 373 -23.47 14.43 22.22
N TYR A 374 -22.84 15.58 22.38
CA TYR A 374 -22.18 16.31 21.30
C TYR A 374 -20.65 16.36 21.48
N LYS A 375 -19.91 16.26 20.39
CA LYS A 375 -18.47 16.46 20.38
C LYS A 375 -18.10 17.93 20.60
N ALA A 376 -16.92 18.16 21.17
CA ALA A 376 -16.35 19.50 21.24
C ALA A 376 -15.98 20.01 19.83
N ALA A 377 -16.17 21.29 19.60
CA ALA A 377 -15.83 21.93 18.34
C ALA A 377 -15.33 23.35 18.56
N SER A 378 -14.54 23.86 17.64
CA SER A 378 -14.10 25.26 17.65
C SER A 378 -13.92 25.77 16.22
N ALA A 379 -14.13 27.04 16.04
CA ALA A 379 -13.88 27.76 14.78
C ALA A 379 -13.30 29.15 15.11
N SER A 380 -12.51 29.68 14.21
CA SER A 380 -11.96 31.03 14.40
C SER A 380 -11.82 31.76 13.08
N TYR A 381 -11.79 33.07 13.12
CA TYR A 381 -11.41 33.92 12.00
C TYR A 381 -10.44 34.98 12.44
N LYS A 382 -9.61 35.46 11.52
CA LYS A 382 -8.70 36.56 11.75
C LYS A 382 -9.41 37.89 11.48
N LEU A 383 -9.50 38.79 12.48
CA LEU A 383 -9.97 40.16 12.33
C LEU A 383 -8.78 41.10 12.27
N THR A 384 -8.69 41.88 11.20
CA THR A 384 -7.72 42.98 11.07
C THR A 384 -8.43 44.31 11.15
N VAL A 385 -8.05 45.15 12.10
CA VAL A 385 -8.57 46.51 12.28
C VAL A 385 -7.54 47.49 11.75
N THR A 386 -7.93 48.32 10.79
CA THR A 386 -7.09 49.32 10.12
C THR A 386 -7.66 50.73 10.33
N THR A 387 -6.94 51.74 9.90
CA THR A 387 -7.44 53.12 9.81
C THR A 387 -7.80 53.46 8.36
N ASN A 388 -8.54 54.52 8.12
CA ASN A 388 -8.90 55.03 6.79
C ASN A 388 -7.69 55.33 5.85
N ALA A 389 -6.46 55.25 6.36
CA ALA A 389 -5.22 55.48 5.60
C ALA A 389 -4.68 54.16 4.94
N ASP A 390 -5.42 52.99 5.00
CA ASP A 390 -4.97 51.78 4.33
C ASP A 390 -5.09 51.91 2.80
N ASP A 391 -4.01 52.42 2.19
CA ASP A 391 -3.84 52.54 0.74
C ASP A 391 -3.42 51.21 0.07
N GLY A 392 -3.40 50.09 0.81
CA GLY A 392 -2.97 48.76 0.36
C GLY A 392 -1.44 48.61 0.28
N ALA A 393 -0.64 49.67 0.55
CA ALA A 393 0.80 49.55 0.56
C ALA A 393 1.29 48.77 1.79
N GLY A 394 2.25 47.87 1.60
CA GLY A 394 2.82 47.06 2.68
C GLY A 394 3.69 45.95 2.14
N THR A 395 4.39 45.25 3.03
CA THR A 395 5.12 44.05 2.62
C THR A 395 4.28 42.83 2.96
N TYR A 396 3.88 42.11 1.94
CA TYR A 396 3.05 40.90 2.09
C TYR A 396 3.87 39.68 1.70
N THR A 397 4.04 38.77 2.63
CA THR A 397 4.81 37.54 2.47
C THR A 397 3.94 36.33 2.80
N PHE A 398 4.23 35.22 2.16
CA PHE A 398 3.56 33.97 2.36
C PHE A 398 4.56 32.90 2.85
N ALA A 399 4.06 31.90 3.54
CA ALA A 399 4.89 30.77 3.94
C ALA A 399 5.38 30.00 2.71
N SER A 400 6.57 29.39 2.80
CA SER A 400 7.09 28.51 1.74
C SER A 400 6.11 27.38 1.44
N ALA A 401 5.94 27.09 0.18
CA ALA A 401 5.13 25.99 -0.30
C ALA A 401 5.92 24.66 -0.41
N GLY A 402 7.15 24.63 0.10
CA GLY A 402 7.97 23.41 0.21
C GLY A 402 9.06 23.25 -0.85
N ASP A 403 9.28 24.27 -1.68
CA ASP A 403 10.35 24.28 -2.71
C ASP A 403 11.02 25.66 -2.77
N SER A 404 11.66 26.05 -1.66
CA SER A 404 12.24 27.38 -1.48
C SER A 404 13.35 27.74 -2.50
N GLY A 405 13.82 26.78 -3.29
CA GLY A 405 14.75 27.01 -4.40
C GLY A 405 14.07 27.35 -5.72
N SER A 406 12.75 27.20 -5.82
CA SER A 406 11.97 27.40 -7.02
C SER A 406 11.35 28.79 -7.10
N ASP A 407 11.32 29.36 -8.29
CA ASP A 407 10.55 30.57 -8.60
C ASP A 407 9.03 30.38 -8.41
N ASP A 408 8.54 29.14 -8.34
CA ASP A 408 7.16 28.79 -8.06
C ASP A 408 6.83 28.81 -6.58
N ASP A 409 7.81 28.85 -5.69
CA ASP A 409 7.54 29.04 -4.27
C ASP A 409 7.17 30.50 -4.01
N ILE A 410 5.92 30.74 -3.59
CA ILE A 410 5.38 32.07 -3.34
C ILE A 410 6.20 32.85 -2.31
N SER A 411 6.90 32.16 -1.40
CA SER A 411 7.77 32.80 -0.40
C SER A 411 8.97 33.54 -1.01
N ASN A 412 9.35 33.21 -2.25
CA ASN A 412 10.43 33.85 -3.00
C ASN A 412 9.97 35.12 -3.74
N THR A 413 8.67 35.45 -3.63
CA THR A 413 8.12 36.69 -4.25
C THR A 413 7.69 37.67 -3.16
N THR A 414 8.25 38.87 -3.20
CA THR A 414 7.81 39.97 -2.35
C THR A 414 6.68 40.71 -3.05
N PHE A 415 5.58 40.89 -2.32
CA PHE A 415 4.45 41.71 -2.74
C PHE A 415 4.43 42.96 -1.91
N THR A 416 4.24 44.12 -2.57
CA THR A 416 4.31 45.44 -1.89
C THR A 416 2.95 46.13 -1.81
N ARG A 417 1.89 45.44 -2.31
CA ARG A 417 0.52 45.97 -2.30
C ARG A 417 -0.48 44.84 -2.14
N MET A 418 -1.54 45.11 -1.38
CA MET A 418 -2.73 44.27 -1.32
C MET A 418 -3.95 45.07 -1.75
N VAL A 419 -4.65 44.54 -2.76
CA VAL A 419 -5.95 45.05 -3.20
C VAL A 419 -7.00 44.03 -2.75
N THR A 420 -7.97 44.44 -1.96
CA THR A 420 -9.01 43.58 -1.45
C THR A 420 -10.30 43.77 -2.23
N VAL A 421 -10.81 42.69 -2.80
CA VAL A 421 -12.12 42.63 -3.46
C VAL A 421 -13.08 41.84 -2.56
N THR A 422 -14.12 42.50 -2.12
CA THR A 422 -15.15 41.88 -1.26
C THR A 422 -16.46 41.80 -2.04
N TYR A 423 -16.92 40.57 -2.28
CA TYR A 423 -18.19 40.30 -2.94
C TYR A 423 -19.33 40.24 -1.94
N ALA A 424 -20.46 40.87 -2.27
CA ALA A 424 -21.66 40.90 -1.42
C ALA A 424 -22.95 40.96 -2.25
N SER A 425 -24.11 40.72 -1.62
CA SER A 425 -25.41 40.77 -2.29
C SER A 425 -25.74 42.16 -2.88
N GLY A 426 -25.13 43.23 -2.35
CA GLY A 426 -25.32 44.61 -2.82
C GLY A 426 -24.32 45.04 -3.91
N GLY A 427 -23.43 44.19 -4.33
CA GLY A 427 -22.32 44.46 -5.25
C GLY A 427 -20.95 44.32 -4.58
N ALA A 428 -19.91 44.21 -5.41
CA ALA A 428 -18.55 44.11 -4.94
C ALA A 428 -18.00 45.50 -4.54
N SER A 429 -17.05 45.48 -3.58
CA SER A 429 -16.26 46.65 -3.21
C SER A 429 -14.76 46.32 -3.38
N VAL A 430 -13.95 47.33 -3.74
CA VAL A 430 -12.52 47.18 -3.92
C VAL A 430 -11.82 48.28 -3.12
N SER A 431 -10.80 47.86 -2.35
CA SER A 431 -9.98 48.77 -1.54
C SER A 431 -8.48 48.47 -1.72
N GLY A 432 -7.60 49.37 -1.23
CA GLY A 432 -6.15 49.17 -1.29
C GLY A 432 -5.49 49.62 -2.60
N TYR A 433 -6.18 50.33 -3.46
CA TYR A 433 -5.65 50.77 -4.78
C TYR A 433 -5.58 52.28 -4.96
N ASN A 434 -6.16 53.07 -4.06
CA ASN A 434 -6.30 54.53 -4.25
C ASN A 434 -4.95 55.24 -4.48
N ALA A 435 -3.87 54.81 -3.83
CA ALA A 435 -2.54 55.37 -3.99
C ALA A 435 -1.87 55.06 -5.35
N VAL A 436 -2.44 54.17 -6.13
CA VAL A 436 -1.94 53.71 -7.45
C VAL A 436 -3.01 53.82 -8.53
N ALA A 437 -4.04 54.61 -8.32
CA ALA A 437 -5.16 54.75 -9.25
C ALA A 437 -4.75 55.30 -10.64
N ASP A 438 -3.58 55.88 -10.76
CA ASP A 438 -2.98 56.33 -12.03
C ASP A 438 -2.44 55.15 -12.88
N VAL A 439 -2.15 54.01 -12.28
CA VAL A 439 -1.62 52.78 -12.92
C VAL A 439 -2.49 51.55 -12.68
N MET A 440 -3.55 51.68 -11.89
CA MET A 440 -4.52 50.60 -11.60
C MET A 440 -5.94 51.10 -11.88
N ASP A 441 -6.48 50.67 -13.01
CA ASP A 441 -7.88 50.91 -13.32
C ASP A 441 -8.76 49.81 -12.72
N VAL A 442 -9.77 50.22 -11.95
CA VAL A 442 -10.69 49.31 -11.23
C VAL A 442 -12.10 49.59 -11.71
N ASN A 443 -12.68 48.68 -12.48
CA ASN A 443 -14.06 48.75 -12.94
C ASN A 443 -14.93 47.73 -12.17
N VAL A 444 -15.95 48.24 -11.50
CA VAL A 444 -16.90 47.45 -10.72
C VAL A 444 -18.31 47.72 -11.23
N SER A 445 -19.00 46.65 -11.67
CA SER A 445 -20.39 46.71 -12.08
C SER A 445 -21.17 45.57 -11.37
N GLY A 446 -21.86 45.92 -10.31
CA GLY A 446 -22.47 44.93 -9.42
C GLY A 446 -21.37 44.06 -8.80
N ASN A 447 -21.41 42.75 -9.06
CA ASN A 447 -20.36 41.81 -8.63
C ASN A 447 -19.37 41.43 -9.76
N GLN A 448 -19.33 42.21 -10.83
CA GLN A 448 -18.40 42.07 -11.94
C GLN A 448 -17.21 43.00 -11.70
N VAL A 449 -16.05 42.45 -11.40
CA VAL A 449 -14.85 43.26 -11.11
C VAL A 449 -13.78 42.98 -12.17
N THR A 450 -13.35 44.08 -12.81
CA THR A 450 -12.20 44.06 -13.75
C THR A 450 -11.13 44.99 -13.23
N ILE A 451 -9.90 44.49 -13.11
CA ILE A 451 -8.72 45.29 -12.73
C ILE A 451 -7.70 45.24 -13.86
N THR A 452 -7.24 46.42 -14.28
CA THR A 452 -6.12 46.56 -15.22
C THR A 452 -4.98 47.25 -14.49
N TYR A 453 -3.87 46.53 -14.35
CA TYR A 453 -2.68 47.04 -13.64
C TYR A 453 -1.46 47.12 -14.56
N SER A 454 -0.94 48.34 -14.70
CA SER A 454 0.25 48.67 -15.50
C SER A 454 1.47 49.10 -14.66
N GLY A 455 1.34 49.12 -13.33
CA GLY A 455 2.40 49.54 -12.42
C GLY A 455 3.57 48.56 -12.32
N SER A 456 4.51 48.87 -11.40
CA SER A 456 5.76 48.13 -11.27
C SER A 456 5.78 47.13 -10.13
N GLU A 457 4.80 47.15 -9.22
CA GLU A 457 4.74 46.33 -8.04
C GLU A 457 4.18 44.91 -8.30
N ASN A 458 4.59 43.95 -7.50
CA ASN A 458 3.85 42.68 -7.41
C ASN A 458 2.68 42.87 -6.42
N VAL A 459 1.48 42.49 -6.82
CA VAL A 459 0.24 42.79 -6.10
C VAL A 459 -0.41 41.52 -5.61
N VAL A 460 -0.88 41.55 -4.36
CA VAL A 460 -1.84 40.52 -3.82
C VAL A 460 -3.25 41.04 -4.09
N TYR A 461 -4.03 40.29 -4.82
CA TYR A 461 -5.48 40.47 -4.94
C TYR A 461 -6.18 39.51 -3.98
N ARG A 462 -6.61 40.03 -2.84
CA ARG A 462 -7.36 39.26 -1.86
C ARG A 462 -8.83 39.26 -2.25
N LEU A 463 -9.35 38.07 -2.58
CA LEU A 463 -10.72 37.87 -3.02
C LEU A 463 -11.50 37.20 -1.90
N THR A 464 -12.61 37.79 -1.46
CA THR A 464 -13.42 37.33 -0.34
C THR A 464 -14.90 37.61 -0.55
N GLY A 465 -15.76 36.96 0.27
CA GLY A 465 -17.19 37.17 0.25
C GLY A 465 -17.93 36.32 -0.79
N SER A 466 -19.16 36.67 -1.10
CA SER A 466 -20.06 35.79 -1.85
C SER A 466 -20.86 36.53 -2.89
N ALA A 467 -20.93 36.01 -4.13
CA ALA A 467 -21.86 36.47 -5.16
C ALA A 467 -22.40 35.30 -5.97
N SER A 468 -23.69 35.29 -6.24
CA SER A 468 -24.39 34.32 -7.08
C SER A 468 -24.27 34.62 -8.59
N ASP A 469 -23.83 35.84 -8.96
CA ASP A 469 -23.49 36.25 -10.31
C ASP A 469 -22.41 37.34 -10.27
N GLY A 470 -21.15 36.93 -10.48
CA GLY A 470 -20.01 37.82 -10.44
C GLY A 470 -18.77 37.18 -11.02
N PHE A 471 -17.76 37.99 -11.29
CA PHE A 471 -16.47 37.49 -11.73
C PHE A 471 -15.33 38.42 -11.26
N PHE A 472 -14.13 37.88 -11.25
CA PHE A 472 -12.90 38.63 -11.15
C PHE A 472 -12.09 38.51 -12.45
N LYS A 473 -11.83 39.62 -13.10
CA LYS A 473 -11.00 39.69 -14.31
C LYS A 473 -9.76 40.54 -14.03
N LEU A 474 -8.60 40.07 -14.47
CA LEU A 474 -7.33 40.75 -14.22
C LEU A 474 -6.50 40.85 -15.49
N TYR A 475 -6.04 42.03 -15.77
CA TYR A 475 -4.97 42.34 -16.72
C TYR A 475 -3.77 42.89 -15.95
N SER A 476 -2.60 42.21 -16.05
CA SER A 476 -1.39 42.62 -15.35
C SER A 476 -0.16 42.18 -16.11
N SER A 477 0.89 43.00 -16.05
CA SER A 477 2.21 42.66 -16.61
C SER A 477 3.22 42.17 -15.55
N LYS A 478 2.76 41.92 -14.32
CA LYS A 478 3.60 41.56 -13.17
C LYS A 478 3.18 40.21 -12.59
N LYS A 479 4.07 39.62 -11.78
CA LYS A 479 3.71 38.49 -10.91
C LYS A 479 2.64 38.93 -9.91
N GLN A 480 1.66 38.16 -9.69
CA GLN A 480 0.55 38.44 -8.75
C GLN A 480 0.19 37.24 -7.88
N ALA A 481 -0.45 37.52 -6.76
CA ALA A 481 -1.10 36.51 -5.94
C ALA A 481 -2.61 36.75 -5.92
N LEU A 482 -3.38 35.73 -6.24
CA LEU A 482 -4.82 35.66 -5.93
C LEU A 482 -4.94 34.97 -4.57
N HIS A 483 -5.15 35.77 -3.54
CA HIS A 483 -5.36 35.27 -2.17
C HIS A 483 -6.86 35.03 -1.99
N LEU A 484 -7.29 33.77 -2.12
CA LEU A 484 -8.66 33.36 -1.94
C LEU A 484 -8.93 33.10 -0.46
N SER A 485 -9.82 33.87 0.14
CA SER A 485 -10.08 33.85 1.59
C SER A 485 -11.58 33.93 1.85
N GLY A 486 -12.24 32.78 1.94
CA GLY A 486 -13.70 32.67 2.12
C GLY A 486 -14.49 33.16 0.89
N LEU A 487 -14.00 32.93 -0.31
CA LEU A 487 -14.62 33.35 -1.56
C LEU A 487 -15.65 32.31 -2.03
N ASN A 488 -16.89 32.75 -2.28
CA ASN A 488 -17.90 31.95 -2.96
C ASN A 488 -18.45 32.72 -4.18
N LEU A 489 -17.93 32.42 -5.36
CA LEU A 489 -18.19 33.18 -6.57
C LEU A 489 -18.77 32.29 -7.67
N THR A 490 -19.95 32.60 -8.15
CA THR A 490 -20.57 32.00 -9.33
C THR A 490 -20.63 33.03 -10.43
N CYS A 491 -20.27 32.65 -11.66
CA CYS A 491 -20.39 33.50 -12.84
C CYS A 491 -21.40 32.89 -13.83
N SER A 492 -22.50 33.57 -14.07
CA SER A 492 -23.54 33.11 -15.00
C SER A 492 -23.16 33.32 -16.48
N SER A 493 -22.16 34.17 -16.77
CA SER A 493 -21.78 34.57 -18.13
C SER A 493 -20.45 33.98 -18.62
N GLY A 494 -19.67 33.32 -17.74
CA GLY A 494 -18.38 32.77 -18.15
C GLY A 494 -17.50 32.35 -16.99
N ALA A 495 -16.21 32.69 -17.04
CA ALA A 495 -15.25 32.38 -16.01
C ALA A 495 -15.54 33.15 -14.71
N ALA A 496 -15.50 32.47 -13.56
CA ALA A 496 -15.56 33.14 -12.26
C ALA A 496 -14.27 33.93 -11.98
N ILE A 497 -13.12 33.38 -12.38
CA ILE A 497 -11.83 34.10 -12.40
C ILE A 497 -11.27 34.01 -13.81
N ASN A 498 -11.05 35.19 -14.43
CA ASN A 498 -10.46 35.33 -15.76
C ASN A 498 -9.17 36.14 -15.64
N ASN A 499 -8.04 35.47 -15.58
CA ASN A 499 -6.73 36.12 -15.51
C ASN A 499 -6.08 36.17 -16.88
N GLN A 500 -6.07 37.38 -17.47
CA GLN A 500 -5.49 37.70 -18.78
C GLN A 500 -4.02 38.13 -18.66
N SER A 501 -3.36 37.82 -17.53
CA SER A 501 -1.93 38.08 -17.35
C SER A 501 -1.10 36.89 -17.79
N GLY A 502 -0.21 37.06 -18.73
CA GLY A 502 0.79 36.07 -19.13
C GLY A 502 1.94 35.91 -18.11
N LYS A 503 1.75 36.36 -16.86
CA LYS A 503 2.76 36.27 -15.80
C LYS A 503 2.31 35.27 -14.73
N ARG A 504 3.30 34.74 -13.96
CA ARG A 504 3.04 33.80 -12.88
C ARG A 504 2.01 34.32 -11.90
N THR A 505 0.97 33.56 -11.70
CA THR A 505 -0.12 33.84 -10.78
C THR A 505 -0.10 32.79 -9.69
N PHE A 506 0.21 33.20 -8.47
CA PHE A 506 0.07 32.38 -7.29
C PHE A 506 -1.38 32.40 -6.83
N VAL A 507 -2.01 31.23 -6.72
CA VAL A 507 -3.34 31.06 -6.12
C VAL A 507 -3.13 30.57 -4.70
N TYR A 508 -3.11 31.51 -3.77
CA TYR A 508 -2.96 31.18 -2.34
C TYR A 508 -4.32 30.91 -1.74
N VAL A 509 -4.57 29.69 -1.31
CA VAL A 509 -5.85 29.21 -0.82
C VAL A 509 -5.87 29.22 0.70
N GLU A 510 -6.71 30.06 1.28
CA GLU A 510 -6.96 30.15 2.72
C GLU A 510 -8.45 29.90 2.98
N GLY A 511 -8.77 29.03 3.98
CA GLY A 511 -10.14 28.70 4.34
C GLY A 511 -10.86 27.91 3.24
N SER A 512 -12.18 28.10 3.14
CA SER A 512 -13.03 27.41 2.17
C SER A 512 -13.48 28.37 1.06
N ASN A 513 -13.19 28.01 -0.19
CA ASN A 513 -13.48 28.81 -1.36
C ASN A 513 -14.22 28.00 -2.41
N THR A 514 -15.13 28.64 -3.14
CA THR A 514 -15.89 28.02 -4.23
C THR A 514 -15.92 28.95 -5.44
N LEU A 515 -15.58 28.39 -6.59
CA LEU A 515 -15.73 29.03 -7.91
C LEU A 515 -16.67 28.16 -8.74
N SER A 516 -17.66 28.78 -9.38
CA SER A 516 -18.59 28.07 -10.25
C SER A 516 -18.95 28.90 -11.48
N ASP A 517 -19.24 28.24 -12.57
CA ASP A 517 -19.94 28.84 -13.69
C ASP A 517 -21.41 28.41 -13.74
N GLY A 518 -22.19 29.09 -14.53
CA GLY A 518 -23.58 28.75 -14.75
C GLY A 518 -23.77 27.76 -15.91
N THR A 519 -24.85 26.96 -15.85
CA THR A 519 -25.20 26.04 -16.95
C THR A 519 -25.51 26.75 -18.27
N SER A 520 -25.79 28.05 -18.22
CA SER A 520 -26.05 28.93 -19.37
C SER A 520 -24.85 29.84 -19.71
N ALA A 521 -23.70 29.65 -19.05
CA ALA A 521 -22.49 30.45 -19.27
C ALA A 521 -22.07 30.37 -20.75
N ALA A 522 -21.98 31.54 -21.40
CA ALA A 522 -21.77 31.63 -22.84
C ALA A 522 -20.29 31.73 -23.24
N TYR A 523 -19.41 32.08 -22.31
CA TYR A 523 -17.94 32.24 -22.53
C TYR A 523 -17.60 33.08 -23.78
N GLY A 524 -18.43 34.10 -24.02
CA GLY A 524 -18.16 35.03 -25.13
C GLY A 524 -16.98 35.94 -24.83
N THR A 525 -16.09 36.07 -25.78
CA THR A 525 -14.90 36.93 -25.70
C THR A 525 -14.93 38.04 -26.75
N THR A 526 -14.21 39.13 -26.50
CA THR A 526 -14.03 40.21 -27.43
C THR A 526 -12.56 40.39 -27.74
N GLY A 527 -12.20 40.58 -29.01
CA GLY A 527 -10.81 40.70 -29.45
C GLY A 527 -10.02 39.38 -29.28
N ASP A 528 -8.76 39.51 -28.91
CA ASP A 528 -7.82 38.37 -28.71
C ASP A 528 -7.92 37.71 -27.32
N GLU A 529 -8.95 38.04 -26.56
CA GLU A 529 -9.13 37.54 -25.20
C GLU A 529 -9.63 36.08 -25.21
N ASP A 530 -8.95 35.23 -24.45
CA ASP A 530 -9.35 33.86 -24.23
C ASP A 530 -10.10 33.69 -22.91
N MET A 531 -10.99 32.73 -22.87
CA MET A 531 -11.72 32.32 -21.66
C MET A 531 -12.07 30.83 -21.76
N LYS A 532 -11.19 29.98 -21.20
CA LYS A 532 -11.22 28.52 -21.43
C LYS A 532 -11.74 27.69 -20.24
N GLY A 533 -11.96 28.32 -19.08
CA GLY A 533 -12.37 27.63 -17.88
C GLY A 533 -12.99 28.51 -16.82
N VAL A 534 -13.53 27.90 -15.76
CA VAL A 534 -14.13 28.62 -14.61
C VAL A 534 -13.06 29.43 -13.87
N LEU A 535 -11.87 28.86 -13.67
CA LEU A 535 -10.64 29.55 -13.33
C LEU A 535 -9.72 29.44 -14.55
N PHE A 536 -9.48 30.54 -15.20
CA PHE A 536 -8.63 30.63 -16.38
C PHE A 536 -7.48 31.59 -16.15
N SER A 537 -6.30 31.25 -16.67
CA SER A 537 -5.11 32.09 -16.69
C SER A 537 -4.34 31.94 -18.01
N GLU A 538 -3.95 33.06 -18.63
CA GLU A 538 -2.99 33.10 -19.76
C GLU A 538 -1.58 32.65 -19.34
N GLY A 539 -1.17 32.96 -18.11
CA GLY A 539 0.14 32.55 -17.58
C GLY A 539 0.07 31.45 -16.53
N GLN A 540 1.22 31.16 -15.95
CA GLN A 540 1.41 30.09 -14.97
C GLN A 540 0.43 30.18 -13.80
N LEU A 541 -0.17 29.08 -13.42
CA LEU A 541 -0.98 28.93 -12.21
C LEU A 541 -0.26 28.07 -11.17
N VAL A 542 0.09 28.68 -10.05
CA VAL A 542 0.74 27.98 -8.94
C VAL A 542 -0.16 28.02 -7.71
N PHE A 543 -0.73 26.90 -7.34
CA PHE A 543 -1.59 26.74 -6.17
C PHE A 543 -0.76 26.47 -4.92
N SER A 544 -1.07 27.16 -3.83
CA SER A 544 -0.44 26.98 -2.51
C SER A 544 -1.42 27.34 -1.38
N GLY A 545 -0.93 27.36 -0.14
CA GLY A 545 -1.74 27.57 1.07
C GLY A 545 -2.18 26.26 1.69
N SER A 546 -3.19 26.31 2.58
CA SER A 546 -3.71 25.13 3.31
C SER A 546 -5.24 25.03 3.28
N GLY A 547 -5.92 25.92 2.57
CA GLY A 547 -7.36 25.93 2.45
C GLY A 547 -7.92 25.00 1.39
N THR A 548 -9.23 25.03 1.22
CA THR A 548 -9.96 24.27 0.20
C THR A 548 -10.45 25.21 -0.91
N LEU A 549 -10.18 24.86 -2.14
CA LEU A 549 -10.79 25.48 -3.32
C LEU A 549 -11.65 24.46 -4.06
N THR A 550 -12.96 24.73 -4.13
CA THR A 550 -13.89 23.96 -4.95
C THR A 550 -14.14 24.70 -6.27
N VAL A 551 -13.94 24.02 -7.40
CA VAL A 551 -14.19 24.59 -8.73
C VAL A 551 -15.20 23.70 -9.47
N ASN A 552 -16.36 24.28 -9.85
CA ASN A 552 -17.44 23.58 -10.51
C ASN A 552 -17.66 24.14 -11.92
N ALA A 553 -17.33 23.37 -12.95
CA ALA A 553 -17.67 23.69 -14.33
C ALA A 553 -19.02 23.03 -14.69
N ASN A 554 -20.08 23.86 -14.75
CA ASN A 554 -21.44 23.44 -15.05
C ASN A 554 -21.85 23.77 -16.48
N ASN A 555 -21.02 24.48 -17.24
CA ASN A 555 -21.30 24.99 -18.57
C ASN A 555 -21.61 23.87 -19.59
N LYS A 556 -22.26 24.28 -20.70
CA LYS A 556 -22.52 23.42 -21.85
C LYS A 556 -21.65 23.79 -23.07
N GLN A 557 -20.60 24.56 -22.85
CA GLN A 557 -19.70 25.09 -23.90
C GLN A 557 -18.41 24.29 -24.01
N GLY A 558 -18.27 23.17 -23.31
CA GLY A 558 -17.06 22.38 -23.29
C GLY A 558 -15.87 23.04 -22.56
N LYS A 559 -16.12 24.11 -21.78
CA LYS A 559 -15.08 24.82 -21.03
C LYS A 559 -14.73 24.07 -19.76
N SER A 560 -13.45 24.08 -19.44
CA SER A 560 -12.88 23.29 -18.33
C SER A 560 -13.11 23.95 -16.97
N ALA A 561 -12.77 23.25 -15.89
CA ALA A 561 -12.87 23.86 -14.57
C ALA A 561 -11.65 24.73 -14.26
N VAL A 562 -10.43 24.23 -14.40
CA VAL A 562 -9.18 24.98 -14.19
C VAL A 562 -8.32 24.88 -15.45
N VAL A 563 -7.88 26.01 -15.97
CA VAL A 563 -7.04 26.06 -17.18
C VAL A 563 -5.94 27.10 -17.02
N SER A 564 -4.76 26.75 -17.43
CA SER A 564 -3.64 27.65 -17.73
C SER A 564 -3.19 27.45 -19.17
N ASP A 565 -2.97 28.52 -19.90
CA ASP A 565 -2.34 28.49 -21.22
C ASP A 565 -0.80 28.36 -21.15
N ASP A 566 -0.31 28.23 -19.93
CA ASP A 566 1.06 27.88 -19.59
C ASP A 566 0.99 26.57 -18.73
N TYR A 567 1.52 26.55 -17.52
CA TYR A 567 1.44 25.36 -16.68
C TYR A 567 0.57 25.55 -15.43
N VAL A 568 0.20 24.40 -14.85
CA VAL A 568 -0.44 24.32 -13.53
C VAL A 568 0.47 23.55 -12.58
N ARG A 569 0.81 24.16 -11.44
CA ARG A 569 1.56 23.51 -10.37
C ARG A 569 0.77 23.58 -9.05
N VAL A 570 0.74 22.46 -8.31
CA VAL A 570 0.14 22.39 -6.97
C VAL A 570 1.23 22.10 -5.95
N MET A 571 1.42 23.01 -5.01
CA MET A 571 2.46 22.98 -3.98
C MET A 571 1.84 23.19 -2.60
N GLY A 572 2.63 23.02 -1.53
CA GLY A 572 2.11 23.18 -0.16
C GLY A 572 1.06 22.14 0.20
N SER A 573 -0.02 22.56 0.86
CA SER A 573 -1.07 21.67 1.32
C SER A 573 -2.51 22.11 0.96
N PRO A 574 -2.76 22.76 -0.19
CA PRO A 574 -4.12 23.12 -0.57
C PRO A 574 -4.93 21.86 -0.91
N THR A 575 -6.25 21.96 -0.72
CA THR A 575 -7.19 20.97 -1.21
C THR A 575 -7.97 21.54 -2.41
N LEU A 576 -7.73 20.99 -3.59
CA LEU A 576 -8.48 21.33 -4.80
C LEU A 576 -9.57 20.28 -5.04
N LYS A 577 -10.83 20.69 -5.07
CA LYS A 577 -12.00 19.87 -5.41
C LYS A 577 -12.55 20.37 -6.73
N VAL A 578 -12.33 19.64 -7.79
CA VAL A 578 -12.66 20.04 -9.15
C VAL A 578 -13.74 19.13 -9.73
N THR A 579 -14.85 19.73 -10.14
CA THR A 579 -15.95 19.02 -10.81
C THR A 579 -16.16 19.62 -12.20
N SER A 580 -16.14 18.77 -13.21
CA SER A 580 -16.50 19.13 -14.58
C SER A 580 -17.70 18.31 -15.05
N GLY A 581 -18.81 18.97 -15.33
CA GLY A 581 -20.09 18.34 -15.68
C GLY A 581 -20.03 17.57 -17.01
N SER A 582 -21.13 16.87 -17.32
CA SER A 582 -21.24 15.98 -18.49
C SER A 582 -21.20 16.70 -19.86
N SER A 583 -21.28 18.01 -19.86
CA SER A 583 -21.17 18.84 -21.09
C SER A 583 -20.05 19.88 -20.99
N ALA A 584 -19.30 19.89 -19.88
CA ALA A 584 -18.18 20.80 -19.66
C ALA A 584 -16.87 20.24 -20.27
N GLY A 585 -15.75 20.89 -20.00
CA GLY A 585 -14.44 20.50 -20.51
C GLY A 585 -13.68 19.53 -19.59
N HIS A 586 -12.36 19.72 -19.55
CA HIS A 586 -11.47 18.97 -18.66
C HIS A 586 -11.63 19.43 -17.21
N GLY A 587 -11.15 18.61 -16.28
CA GLY A 587 -11.03 19.02 -14.88
C GLY A 587 -9.95 20.09 -14.71
N ILE A 588 -8.68 19.69 -14.83
CA ILE A 588 -7.51 20.58 -14.79
C ILE A 588 -6.73 20.45 -16.10
N ARG A 589 -6.34 21.57 -16.70
CA ARG A 589 -5.49 21.58 -17.89
C ARG A 589 -4.39 22.62 -17.74
N GLY A 590 -3.15 22.20 -17.90
CA GLY A 590 -2.00 23.07 -18.19
C GLY A 590 -1.57 22.85 -19.63
N LYS A 591 -1.41 23.92 -20.41
CA LYS A 591 -0.99 23.78 -21.80
C LYS A 591 0.43 23.19 -21.86
N GLU A 592 1.37 23.75 -21.08
CA GLU A 592 2.72 23.20 -21.05
C GLU A 592 2.80 21.94 -20.19
N TYR A 593 2.48 22.04 -18.89
CA TYR A 593 2.49 20.87 -18.02
C TYR A 593 1.55 21.01 -16.83
N VAL A 594 1.33 19.88 -16.14
CA VAL A 594 0.71 19.86 -14.82
C VAL A 594 1.63 19.13 -13.86
N GLN A 595 2.02 19.82 -12.77
CA GLN A 595 2.90 19.27 -11.74
C GLN A 595 2.20 19.27 -10.38
N LEU A 596 2.09 18.08 -9.78
CA LEU A 596 1.50 17.88 -8.47
C LEU A 596 2.63 17.58 -7.47
N SER A 597 3.20 18.65 -6.91
CA SER A 597 4.34 18.51 -5.98
C SER A 597 3.88 18.14 -4.59
N ASN A 598 2.65 18.55 -4.18
CA ASN A 598 2.04 18.22 -2.89
C ASN A 598 0.55 18.57 -2.88
N GLY A 599 -0.10 18.57 -1.69
CA GLY A 599 -1.51 18.94 -1.51
C GLY A 599 -2.48 17.80 -1.84
N THR A 600 -3.76 18.14 -1.93
CA THR A 600 -4.82 17.20 -2.27
C THR A 600 -5.57 17.69 -3.51
N VAL A 601 -5.66 16.86 -4.54
CA VAL A 601 -6.37 17.17 -5.78
C VAL A 601 -7.43 16.11 -6.04
N ASN A 602 -8.71 16.50 -5.93
CA ASN A 602 -9.83 15.65 -6.21
C ASN A 602 -10.54 16.14 -7.46
N VAL A 603 -10.53 15.34 -8.52
CA VAL A 603 -11.12 15.69 -9.81
C VAL A 603 -12.22 14.72 -10.17
N SER A 604 -13.37 15.25 -10.61
CA SER A 604 -14.48 14.48 -11.19
C SER A 604 -14.87 15.07 -12.55
N THR A 605 -14.86 14.24 -13.61
CA THR A 605 -15.29 14.68 -14.95
C THR A 605 -16.30 13.72 -15.55
N GLY A 606 -17.36 14.28 -16.17
CA GLY A 606 -18.45 13.51 -16.77
C GLY A 606 -18.57 13.60 -18.29
N ALA A 607 -17.89 14.53 -18.94
CA ALA A 607 -17.99 14.73 -20.38
C ALA A 607 -17.19 13.71 -21.18
N ALA A 608 -17.73 13.26 -22.31
CA ALA A 608 -17.07 12.35 -23.24
C ALA A 608 -15.76 12.96 -23.78
N MET A 609 -14.75 12.14 -24.02
CA MET A 609 -13.37 12.41 -24.44
C MET A 609 -12.57 13.40 -23.55
N LYS A 610 -13.17 13.92 -22.48
CA LYS A 610 -12.50 14.88 -21.59
C LYS A 610 -11.65 14.15 -20.54
N LYS A 611 -10.68 14.89 -19.99
CA LYS A 611 -9.63 14.35 -19.11
C LYS A 611 -9.84 14.88 -17.69
N GLY A 612 -9.52 14.07 -16.68
CA GLY A 612 -9.45 14.57 -15.31
C GLY A 612 -8.36 15.63 -15.20
N ILE A 613 -7.13 15.25 -15.53
CA ILE A 613 -5.96 16.13 -15.63
C ILE A 613 -5.37 15.96 -17.02
N GLY A 614 -5.09 17.07 -17.70
CA GLY A 614 -4.53 17.07 -19.06
C GLY A 614 -3.42 18.06 -19.25
N SER A 615 -2.47 17.73 -20.10
CA SER A 615 -1.38 18.61 -20.52
C SER A 615 -0.97 18.27 -21.96
N ASP A 616 -0.53 19.32 -22.70
CA ASP A 616 0.01 19.15 -24.03
C ASP A 616 1.52 18.80 -24.00
N ASP A 617 2.19 18.85 -22.81
CA ASP A 617 3.52 18.30 -22.63
C ASP A 617 3.44 17.16 -21.57
N TYR A 618 3.78 17.40 -20.30
CA TYR A 618 3.87 16.32 -19.32
C TYR A 618 2.97 16.53 -18.10
N VAL A 619 2.69 15.41 -17.42
CA VAL A 619 2.13 15.41 -16.08
C VAL A 619 3.13 14.74 -15.13
N LEU A 620 3.53 15.45 -14.08
CA LEU A 620 4.47 14.99 -13.06
C LEU A 620 3.79 14.96 -11.68
N VAL A 621 3.92 13.84 -10.97
CA VAL A 621 3.45 13.68 -9.59
C VAL A 621 4.65 13.42 -8.68
N GLU A 622 4.91 14.32 -7.75
CA GLU A 622 6.01 14.25 -6.80
C GLU A 622 5.56 13.97 -5.38
N GLY A 623 4.33 14.36 -5.03
CA GLY A 623 3.80 14.25 -3.67
C GLY A 623 2.29 14.43 -3.61
N GLY A 624 1.74 14.48 -2.40
CA GLY A 624 0.32 14.73 -2.15
C GLY A 624 -0.58 13.50 -2.31
N THR A 625 -1.90 13.76 -2.24
CA THR A 625 -2.93 12.71 -2.38
C THR A 625 -3.97 13.13 -3.41
N HIS A 626 -4.10 12.36 -4.48
CA HIS A 626 -4.92 12.76 -5.62
C HIS A 626 -5.93 11.68 -5.98
N THR A 627 -7.18 12.10 -6.16
CA THR A 627 -8.27 11.21 -6.58
C THR A 627 -8.92 11.75 -7.86
N ILE A 628 -8.95 10.93 -8.89
CA ILE A 628 -9.48 11.31 -10.20
C ILE A 628 -10.59 10.32 -10.58
N THR A 629 -11.78 10.82 -10.77
CA THR A 629 -12.95 10.05 -11.19
C THR A 629 -13.43 10.54 -12.56
N VAL A 630 -13.50 9.64 -13.53
CA VAL A 630 -13.96 9.94 -14.88
C VAL A 630 -15.10 9.00 -15.25
N SER A 631 -16.19 9.55 -15.76
CA SER A 631 -17.33 8.77 -16.25
C SER A 631 -17.66 9.03 -17.71
N GLY A 632 -17.05 10.05 -18.33
CA GLY A 632 -17.22 10.36 -19.74
C GLY A 632 -16.66 9.26 -20.65
N GLY A 633 -17.37 8.96 -21.73
CA GLY A 633 -17.00 7.94 -22.69
C GLY A 633 -16.25 8.46 -23.90
N VAL A 634 -16.52 7.85 -25.06
CA VAL A 634 -15.97 8.18 -26.37
C VAL A 634 -16.83 9.27 -27.02
N ALA A 635 -16.15 10.20 -27.71
CA ALA A 635 -16.77 11.11 -28.65
C ALA A 635 -15.90 11.26 -29.90
N TYR A 636 -16.53 11.67 -31.02
CA TYR A 636 -15.83 12.02 -32.23
C TYR A 636 -15.16 13.38 -32.09
N ASP A 637 -13.86 13.43 -32.34
CA ASP A 637 -13.07 14.65 -32.41
C ASP A 637 -13.03 15.10 -33.88
N SER A 638 -13.66 16.21 -34.18
CA SER A 638 -13.75 16.73 -35.56
C SER A 638 -12.42 17.30 -36.05
N ASP A 639 -11.55 17.75 -35.14
CA ASP A 639 -10.30 18.37 -35.48
C ASP A 639 -9.28 17.32 -35.97
N ASP A 640 -9.27 16.14 -35.32
CA ASP A 640 -8.39 15.03 -35.68
C ASP A 640 -9.10 13.95 -36.50
N SER A 641 -10.39 14.13 -36.79
CA SER A 641 -11.21 13.18 -37.57
C SER A 641 -11.21 11.76 -37.03
N GLU A 642 -11.15 11.60 -35.69
CA GLU A 642 -11.12 10.28 -35.04
C GLU A 642 -12.01 10.24 -33.77
N TYR A 643 -12.33 9.03 -33.31
CA TYR A 643 -12.96 8.87 -32.01
C TYR A 643 -11.93 8.86 -30.90
N LYS A 644 -12.14 9.68 -29.87
CA LYS A 644 -11.26 9.79 -28.71
C LYS A 644 -12.00 9.42 -27.40
N GLY A 645 -11.31 8.67 -26.54
CA GLY A 645 -11.79 8.32 -25.21
C GLY A 645 -11.40 9.34 -24.15
N SER A 646 -12.08 9.24 -23.00
CA SER A 646 -11.68 9.97 -21.80
C SER A 646 -10.42 9.39 -21.16
N ALA A 647 -9.78 10.15 -20.28
CA ALA A 647 -8.66 9.67 -19.48
C ALA A 647 -8.68 10.29 -18.06
N GLY A 648 -8.20 9.57 -17.08
CA GLY A 648 -7.90 10.14 -15.78
C GLY A 648 -6.81 11.19 -15.90
N ILE A 649 -5.65 10.79 -16.39
CA ILE A 649 -4.52 11.65 -16.72
C ILE A 649 -4.17 11.50 -18.21
N LYS A 650 -3.96 12.61 -18.90
CA LYS A 650 -3.43 12.66 -20.27
C LYS A 650 -2.23 13.61 -20.32
N ALA A 651 -1.15 13.13 -20.89
CA ALA A 651 0.05 13.92 -21.18
C ALA A 651 0.47 13.64 -22.63
N ASP A 652 0.74 14.68 -23.44
CA ASP A 652 1.08 14.43 -24.84
C ASP A 652 2.53 14.00 -25.02
N ASN A 653 3.43 14.36 -24.10
CA ASN A 653 4.81 13.89 -24.08
C ASN A 653 4.97 12.69 -23.13
N TYR A 654 5.05 12.91 -21.82
CA TYR A 654 5.30 11.83 -20.86
C TYR A 654 4.55 12.00 -19.53
N PHE A 655 4.39 10.89 -18.82
CA PHE A 655 3.92 10.85 -17.43
C PHE A 655 5.08 10.49 -16.51
N GLY A 656 5.28 11.25 -15.45
CA GLY A 656 6.26 10.98 -14.40
C GLY A 656 5.63 10.87 -13.03
N MET A 657 6.10 9.92 -12.21
CA MET A 657 5.71 9.81 -10.80
C MET A 657 6.91 9.44 -9.94
N THR A 658 7.24 10.29 -8.98
CA THR A 658 8.34 10.08 -8.03
C THR A 658 7.87 9.90 -6.60
N GLY A 659 6.61 10.27 -6.30
CA GLY A 659 6.05 10.21 -4.96
C GLY A 659 4.53 10.42 -4.95
N GLY A 660 3.96 10.62 -3.77
CA GLY A 660 2.55 10.86 -3.57
C GLY A 660 1.65 9.62 -3.73
N SER A 661 0.34 9.86 -3.72
CA SER A 661 -0.68 8.83 -3.90
C SER A 661 -1.70 9.28 -4.94
N VAL A 662 -1.90 8.48 -5.98
CA VAL A 662 -2.85 8.75 -7.05
C VAL A 662 -3.84 7.59 -7.16
N THR A 663 -5.13 7.91 -7.05
CA THR A 663 -6.22 6.95 -7.29
C THR A 663 -7.03 7.42 -8.49
N ILE A 664 -7.14 6.59 -9.53
CA ILE A 664 -7.91 6.89 -10.73
C ILE A 664 -9.01 5.85 -10.90
N THR A 665 -10.23 6.33 -11.06
CA THR A 665 -11.36 5.49 -11.48
C THR A 665 -11.93 6.05 -12.78
N ASN A 666 -11.95 5.24 -13.84
CA ASN A 666 -12.58 5.60 -15.10
C ASN A 666 -13.60 4.52 -15.51
N SER A 667 -14.87 4.91 -15.53
CA SER A 667 -16.00 4.07 -15.92
C SER A 667 -16.50 4.32 -17.35
N GLY A 668 -15.94 5.30 -18.03
CA GLY A 668 -16.32 5.66 -19.40
C GLY A 668 -15.90 4.60 -20.42
N LYS A 669 -16.73 4.33 -21.41
CA LYS A 669 -16.36 3.48 -22.55
C LYS A 669 -15.15 4.06 -23.29
N GLY A 670 -14.19 3.22 -23.71
CA GLY A 670 -12.93 3.65 -24.32
C GLY A 670 -12.04 4.49 -23.37
N GLY A 671 -12.38 4.52 -22.07
CA GLY A 671 -11.70 5.34 -21.07
C GLY A 671 -10.37 4.76 -20.62
N LYS A 672 -9.37 5.61 -20.42
CA LYS A 672 -8.06 5.22 -19.94
C LYS A 672 -7.83 5.75 -18.52
N GLY A 673 -7.06 5.01 -17.70
CA GLY A 673 -6.58 5.54 -16.44
C GLY A 673 -5.54 6.62 -16.70
N ILE A 674 -4.42 6.24 -17.28
CA ILE A 674 -3.36 7.15 -17.74
C ILE A 674 -3.15 6.93 -19.24
N SER A 675 -2.97 8.04 -19.98
CA SER A 675 -2.56 8.04 -21.39
C SER A 675 -1.43 9.06 -21.56
N ALA A 676 -0.25 8.63 -21.96
CA ALA A 676 0.88 9.51 -22.19
C ALA A 676 1.61 9.18 -23.50
N GLY A 677 2.24 10.19 -24.12
CA GLY A 677 2.95 10.05 -25.38
C GLY A 677 1.99 10.00 -26.57
N SER A 678 1.75 11.15 -27.22
CA SER A 678 0.92 11.23 -28.44
C SER A 678 1.78 11.22 -29.67
N GLN A 679 1.19 10.80 -30.80
CA GLN A 679 1.84 10.90 -32.10
C GLN A 679 1.97 12.35 -32.54
N ASP A 680 0.96 13.17 -32.31
CA ASP A 680 0.96 14.60 -32.69
C ASP A 680 2.14 15.33 -32.04
N TYR A 681 2.37 15.11 -30.73
CA TYR A 681 3.53 15.67 -30.04
C TYR A 681 4.86 15.20 -30.65
N TYR A 682 4.95 13.90 -31.00
CA TYR A 682 6.14 13.34 -31.66
C TYR A 682 6.37 13.97 -33.03
N ASP A 683 5.33 14.12 -33.85
CA ASP A 683 5.43 14.67 -35.19
C ASP A 683 5.85 16.15 -35.17
N GLU A 684 5.41 16.89 -34.15
CA GLU A 684 5.79 18.29 -33.94
C GLU A 684 7.21 18.45 -33.38
N ASN A 685 7.66 17.58 -32.47
CA ASN A 685 8.90 17.76 -31.69
C ASN A 685 10.02 16.76 -32.06
N GLY A 686 9.71 15.75 -32.87
CA GLY A 686 10.67 14.71 -33.32
C GLY A 686 10.96 13.60 -32.28
N SER A 687 10.45 13.73 -31.05
CA SER A 687 10.60 12.72 -29.99
C SER A 687 9.58 12.92 -28.89
N ILE A 688 9.31 11.83 -28.13
CA ILE A 688 8.66 11.88 -26.81
C ILE A 688 9.61 11.33 -25.76
N LYS A 689 9.52 11.84 -24.54
CA LYS A 689 10.31 11.33 -23.42
C LYS A 689 9.75 10.03 -22.87
N ASP A 690 10.60 9.23 -22.23
CA ASP A 690 10.17 8.05 -21.51
C ASP A 690 9.29 8.44 -20.32
N SER A 691 8.15 7.78 -20.19
CA SER A 691 7.35 7.85 -18.97
C SER A 691 8.01 7.01 -17.87
N TYR A 692 7.80 7.41 -16.60
CA TYR A 692 8.44 6.69 -15.50
C TYR A 692 7.64 6.74 -14.19
N ILE A 693 7.81 5.69 -13.39
CA ILE A 693 7.38 5.63 -11.99
C ILE A 693 8.58 5.17 -11.15
N SER A 694 9.05 6.02 -10.26
CA SER A 694 10.17 5.73 -9.36
C SER A 694 9.79 5.71 -7.89
N GLY A 695 8.54 6.09 -7.56
CA GLY A 695 8.03 6.12 -6.19
C GLY A 695 6.54 6.40 -6.13
N GLY A 696 5.99 6.45 -4.91
CA GLY A 696 4.58 6.74 -4.64
C GLY A 696 3.65 5.52 -4.76
N THR A 697 2.35 5.78 -4.69
CA THR A 697 1.29 4.77 -4.81
C THR A 697 0.33 5.16 -5.94
N LEU A 698 0.18 4.29 -6.92
CA LEU A 698 -0.72 4.48 -8.06
C LEU A 698 -1.77 3.36 -8.07
N VAL A 699 -3.04 3.74 -7.93
CA VAL A 699 -4.17 2.81 -8.01
C VAL A 699 -5.08 3.22 -9.18
N ILE A 700 -5.28 2.32 -10.12
CA ILE A 700 -6.11 2.56 -11.29
C ILE A 700 -7.18 1.48 -11.41
N LYS A 701 -8.42 1.93 -11.61
CA LYS A 701 -9.54 1.06 -11.95
C LYS A 701 -10.26 1.61 -13.19
N THR A 702 -10.23 0.84 -14.28
CA THR A 702 -11.00 1.13 -15.49
C THR A 702 -12.05 0.04 -15.68
N THR A 703 -13.31 0.44 -15.86
CA THR A 703 -14.45 -0.49 -15.98
C THR A 703 -15.25 -0.31 -17.26
N GLY A 704 -14.88 0.67 -18.10
CA GLY A 704 -15.50 0.87 -19.40
C GLY A 704 -15.17 -0.28 -20.38
N SER A 705 -16.06 -0.55 -21.31
CA SER A 705 -15.80 -1.41 -22.46
C SER A 705 -15.26 -0.59 -23.62
N GLU A 706 -14.78 -1.26 -24.66
CA GLU A 706 -14.46 -0.63 -25.93
C GLU A 706 -15.69 0.03 -26.58
N ALA A 707 -15.46 1.13 -27.29
CA ALA A 707 -16.48 1.79 -28.12
C ALA A 707 -15.82 2.52 -29.30
N ASN A 708 -16.41 2.37 -30.51
CA ASN A 708 -15.92 3.02 -31.73
C ASN A 708 -14.41 2.80 -31.97
N ASP A 709 -13.94 1.57 -31.80
CA ASP A 709 -12.53 1.15 -31.91
C ASP A 709 -11.60 1.83 -30.90
N VAL A 710 -12.14 2.44 -29.86
CA VAL A 710 -11.35 3.01 -28.76
C VAL A 710 -11.40 2.06 -27.56
N SER A 711 -10.28 1.41 -27.29
CA SER A 711 -10.13 0.48 -26.17
C SER A 711 -10.04 1.18 -24.82
N SER A 712 -10.63 0.56 -23.80
CA SER A 712 -10.50 1.01 -22.40
C SER A 712 -9.29 0.35 -21.75
N LYS A 713 -8.31 1.15 -21.29
CA LYS A 713 -7.03 0.64 -20.77
C LYS A 713 -6.72 1.23 -19.38
N GLY A 714 -5.95 0.49 -18.59
CA GLY A 714 -5.45 1.03 -17.31
C GLY A 714 -4.41 2.12 -17.55
N ILE A 715 -3.26 1.75 -18.06
CA ILE A 715 -2.15 2.64 -18.46
C ILE A 715 -1.86 2.40 -19.94
N LYS A 716 -1.79 3.49 -20.71
CA LYS A 716 -1.35 3.47 -22.11
C LYS A 716 -0.23 4.49 -22.29
N ILE A 717 0.95 4.03 -22.67
CA ILE A 717 2.11 4.88 -22.97
C ILE A 717 2.48 4.74 -24.45
N GLY A 718 2.59 5.89 -25.10
CA GLY A 718 3.07 5.98 -26.48
C GLY A 718 1.99 5.74 -27.53
N TRP A 719 2.47 5.67 -28.76
CA TRP A 719 1.69 5.49 -29.97
C TRP A 719 2.37 4.49 -30.92
N SER A 720 1.59 3.92 -31.82
CA SER A 720 2.12 3.10 -32.91
C SER A 720 1.26 3.29 -34.16
N THR A 721 1.92 3.20 -35.33
CA THR A 721 1.26 3.15 -36.65
C THR A 721 1.40 1.76 -37.24
N LYS A 722 0.42 1.35 -37.98
CA LYS A 722 0.38 0.04 -38.67
C LYS A 722 0.15 0.21 -40.16
N SER A 723 0.76 -0.66 -40.95
CA SER A 723 0.41 -0.89 -42.39
C SER A 723 -0.04 -2.33 -42.50
N GLY A 724 -1.34 -2.53 -42.65
CA GLY A 724 -1.95 -3.83 -42.45
C GLY A 724 -1.79 -4.32 -41.02
N ASN A 725 -1.28 -5.53 -40.80
CA ASN A 725 -1.02 -6.09 -39.49
C ASN A 725 0.40 -5.73 -38.94
N LYS A 726 1.24 -5.09 -39.74
CA LYS A 726 2.61 -4.79 -39.37
C LYS A 726 2.74 -3.41 -38.74
N VAL A 727 3.36 -3.31 -37.54
CA VAL A 727 3.74 -2.05 -36.92
C VAL A 727 4.87 -1.44 -37.76
N THR A 728 4.70 -0.20 -38.18
CA THR A 728 5.66 0.53 -39.05
C THR A 728 6.44 1.61 -38.30
N ALA A 729 5.86 2.16 -37.22
CA ALA A 729 6.50 3.09 -36.33
C ALA A 729 5.83 3.05 -34.96
N TYR A 730 6.60 3.31 -33.93
CA TYR A 730 6.11 3.42 -32.55
C TYR A 730 7.06 4.31 -31.71
N ALA A 731 6.53 4.87 -30.63
CA ALA A 731 7.30 5.54 -29.59
C ALA A 731 6.56 5.44 -28.25
N GLY A 732 7.29 5.64 -27.16
CA GLY A 732 6.74 5.66 -25.80
C GLY A 732 7.20 4.49 -24.96
N ASN A 733 8.38 4.64 -24.34
CA ASN A 733 8.87 3.70 -23.33
C ASN A 733 8.28 4.02 -21.96
N MET A 734 8.26 2.98 -21.13
CA MET A 734 7.87 3.11 -19.73
C MET A 734 8.89 2.46 -18.82
N ASN A 735 9.36 3.20 -17.81
CA ASN A 735 10.34 2.77 -16.85
C ASN A 735 9.73 2.75 -15.44
N VAL A 736 9.65 1.57 -14.82
CA VAL A 736 9.22 1.37 -13.44
C VAL A 736 10.43 0.98 -12.61
N SER A 737 10.86 1.87 -11.70
CA SER A 737 12.02 1.64 -10.82
C SER A 737 11.65 1.64 -9.34
N GLY A 738 10.40 1.96 -8.99
CA GLY A 738 9.93 2.03 -7.62
C GLY A 738 8.42 2.25 -7.53
N GLY A 739 7.91 2.47 -6.32
CA GLY A 739 6.51 2.72 -6.04
C GLY A 739 5.65 1.46 -5.94
N THR A 740 4.38 1.67 -5.59
CA THR A 740 3.34 0.64 -5.57
C THR A 740 2.31 0.95 -6.64
N ILE A 741 2.13 0.06 -7.59
CA ILE A 741 1.24 0.21 -8.74
C ILE A 741 0.17 -0.89 -8.68
N GLN A 742 -1.09 -0.48 -8.67
CA GLN A 742 -2.23 -1.40 -8.73
C GLN A 742 -3.15 -0.99 -9.87
N VAL A 743 -3.27 -1.84 -10.87
CA VAL A 743 -4.14 -1.61 -12.03
C VAL A 743 -5.17 -2.72 -12.12
N SER A 744 -6.43 -2.34 -12.28
CA SER A 744 -7.54 -3.23 -12.60
C SER A 744 -8.27 -2.70 -13.83
N CYS A 745 -8.24 -3.45 -14.91
CA CYS A 745 -8.87 -3.10 -16.17
C CYS A 745 -9.87 -4.19 -16.60
N SER A 746 -11.06 -3.80 -17.08
CA SER A 746 -12.04 -4.74 -17.59
C SER A 746 -12.28 -4.64 -19.10
N GLY A 747 -11.72 -3.65 -19.77
CA GLY A 747 -12.02 -3.36 -21.17
C GLY A 747 -10.98 -3.80 -22.18
N SER A 748 -9.70 -3.75 -21.82
CA SER A 748 -8.58 -4.13 -22.67
C SER A 748 -7.34 -4.33 -21.78
N GLU A 749 -6.12 -3.98 -22.24
CA GLU A 749 -4.89 -4.17 -21.51
C GLU A 749 -4.86 -3.35 -20.19
N GLY A 750 -4.33 -3.99 -19.15
CA GLY A 750 -4.14 -3.30 -17.86
C GLY A 750 -3.04 -2.25 -17.94
N PHE A 751 -1.88 -2.62 -18.46
CA PHE A 751 -0.69 -1.77 -18.55
C PHE A 751 0.00 -1.97 -19.88
N GLU A 752 -0.06 -0.98 -20.74
CA GLU A 752 0.53 -1.02 -22.07
C GLU A 752 1.56 0.10 -22.28
N ALA A 753 2.73 -0.24 -22.83
CA ALA A 753 3.66 0.69 -23.47
C ALA A 753 3.83 0.33 -24.96
N LYS A 754 3.73 1.30 -25.85
CA LYS A 754 3.92 1.05 -27.29
C LYS A 754 5.39 0.89 -27.69
N GLY A 755 6.32 1.37 -26.87
CA GLY A 755 7.74 1.09 -26.91
C GLY A 755 8.14 0.00 -25.90
N ASN A 756 9.33 0.16 -25.32
CA ASN A 756 9.85 -0.74 -24.30
C ASN A 756 9.15 -0.53 -22.95
N LEU A 757 8.94 -1.63 -22.25
CA LEU A 757 8.43 -1.61 -20.87
C LEU A 757 9.48 -2.23 -19.94
N ASN A 758 10.02 -1.43 -19.03
CA ASN A 758 11.14 -1.78 -18.18
C ASN A 758 10.74 -1.74 -16.71
N PHE A 759 10.91 -2.86 -16.01
CA PHE A 759 10.74 -2.98 -14.56
C PHE A 759 12.11 -3.23 -13.92
N SER A 760 12.61 -2.28 -13.15
CA SER A 760 13.86 -2.41 -12.39
C SER A 760 13.65 -2.39 -10.88
N GLY A 761 12.42 -2.13 -10.42
CA GLY A 761 12.04 -2.07 -9.01
C GLY A 761 10.54 -1.88 -8.83
N GLY A 762 10.12 -1.61 -7.60
CA GLY A 762 8.73 -1.35 -7.25
C GLY A 762 7.89 -2.61 -7.01
N ASP A 763 6.60 -2.35 -6.75
CA ASP A 763 5.57 -3.34 -6.43
C ASP A 763 4.40 -3.14 -7.40
N THR A 764 4.30 -4.00 -8.41
CA THR A 764 3.35 -3.86 -9.52
C THR A 764 2.35 -5.01 -9.53
N TYR A 765 1.08 -4.68 -9.37
CA TYR A 765 -0.06 -5.59 -9.50
C TYR A 765 -0.95 -5.14 -10.64
N VAL A 766 -1.14 -5.99 -11.65
CA VAL A 766 -2.01 -5.72 -12.80
C VAL A 766 -3.00 -6.86 -12.98
N TYR A 767 -4.26 -6.49 -13.05
CA TYR A 767 -5.38 -7.39 -13.37
C TYR A 767 -6.09 -6.89 -14.62
N SER A 768 -6.25 -7.75 -15.63
CA SER A 768 -7.12 -7.50 -16.77
C SER A 768 -8.14 -8.63 -16.95
N SER A 769 -9.35 -8.23 -17.31
CA SER A 769 -10.37 -9.17 -17.81
C SER A 769 -10.80 -8.90 -19.26
N GLY A 770 -10.16 -7.95 -19.92
CA GLY A 770 -10.48 -7.54 -21.29
C GLY A 770 -9.47 -7.97 -22.35
N ASP A 771 -8.20 -8.03 -21.98
CA ASP A 771 -7.07 -8.38 -22.86
C ASP A 771 -5.85 -8.71 -21.99
N ASP A 772 -4.62 -8.51 -22.49
CA ASP A 772 -3.40 -8.72 -21.73
C ASP A 772 -3.38 -7.91 -20.45
N ALA A 773 -2.81 -8.47 -19.40
CA ALA A 773 -2.63 -7.64 -18.20
C ALA A 773 -1.51 -6.63 -18.42
N ILE A 774 -0.35 -7.05 -18.92
CA ILE A 774 0.79 -6.20 -19.24
C ILE A 774 1.23 -6.44 -20.68
N ASN A 775 1.32 -5.38 -21.48
CA ASN A 775 1.72 -5.45 -22.90
C ASN A 775 2.86 -4.46 -23.21
N ALA A 776 3.90 -4.93 -23.88
CA ALA A 776 4.96 -4.12 -24.44
C ALA A 776 4.92 -4.18 -25.97
N GLY A 777 4.72 -3.07 -26.63
CA GLY A 777 4.76 -2.97 -28.10
C GLY A 777 6.15 -3.18 -28.71
N ALA A 778 7.20 -3.19 -27.87
CA ALA A 778 8.56 -3.55 -28.22
C ALA A 778 9.12 -4.53 -27.17
N GLU A 779 10.30 -4.29 -26.59
CA GLU A 779 10.88 -5.18 -25.58
C GLU A 779 10.23 -5.02 -24.21
N MET A 780 10.08 -6.13 -23.50
CA MET A 780 9.79 -6.15 -22.08
C MET A 780 11.03 -6.60 -21.31
N ASN A 781 11.50 -5.76 -20.39
CA ASN A 781 12.70 -6.02 -19.59
C ASN A 781 12.37 -5.95 -18.10
N ILE A 782 12.55 -7.05 -17.36
CA ILE A 782 12.38 -7.11 -15.92
C ILE A 782 13.72 -7.43 -15.29
N THR A 783 14.28 -6.48 -14.55
CA THR A 783 15.58 -6.60 -13.88
C THR A 783 15.46 -6.52 -12.35
N GLY A 784 14.27 -6.18 -11.82
CA GLY A 784 14.02 -6.07 -10.39
C GLY A 784 12.56 -5.83 -10.06
N GLY A 785 12.24 -5.70 -8.76
CA GLY A 785 10.89 -5.46 -8.26
C GLY A 785 10.04 -6.72 -8.10
N TYR A 786 8.78 -6.49 -7.72
CA TYR A 786 7.74 -7.51 -7.64
C TYR A 786 6.70 -7.21 -8.70
N VAL A 787 6.43 -8.15 -9.59
CA VAL A 787 5.46 -7.99 -10.67
C VAL A 787 4.47 -9.14 -10.65
N TYR A 788 3.19 -8.80 -10.53
CA TYR A 788 2.10 -9.74 -10.70
C TYR A 788 1.21 -9.27 -11.84
N ALA A 789 0.99 -10.12 -12.82
CA ALA A 789 0.11 -9.90 -13.94
C ALA A 789 -0.91 -11.04 -14.03
N PHE A 790 -2.19 -10.68 -14.07
CA PHE A 790 -3.29 -11.62 -14.23
C PHE A 790 -4.17 -11.19 -15.40
N SER A 791 -4.33 -12.08 -16.38
CA SER A 791 -5.36 -11.95 -17.40
C SER A 791 -6.34 -13.12 -17.39
N SER A 792 -7.62 -12.81 -17.57
CA SER A 792 -8.65 -13.83 -17.83
C SER A 792 -9.10 -13.86 -19.29
N ALA A 793 -8.57 -13.00 -20.14
CA ALA A 793 -9.01 -12.80 -21.51
C ALA A 793 -7.96 -13.12 -22.56
N ASN A 794 -6.68 -12.91 -22.25
CA ASN A 794 -5.56 -13.09 -23.16
C ASN A 794 -4.30 -13.48 -22.37
N ASP A 795 -3.11 -13.13 -22.86
CA ASP A 795 -1.85 -13.37 -22.17
C ASP A 795 -1.74 -12.54 -20.88
N ALA A 796 -1.02 -13.05 -19.90
CA ALA A 796 -0.81 -12.22 -18.72
C ALA A 796 0.24 -11.15 -19.00
N MET A 797 1.30 -11.49 -19.71
CA MET A 797 2.36 -10.59 -20.12
C MET A 797 2.75 -10.88 -21.56
N ASP A 798 2.61 -9.90 -22.43
CA ASP A 798 2.94 -9.99 -23.85
C ASP A 798 4.00 -8.96 -24.24
N ALA A 799 4.98 -9.37 -25.05
CA ALA A 799 5.97 -8.49 -25.66
C ALA A 799 6.06 -8.73 -27.17
N ASN A 800 5.87 -7.70 -27.97
CA ASN A 800 5.96 -7.79 -29.42
C ASN A 800 7.40 -7.99 -29.93
N HIS A 801 8.41 -7.86 -29.05
CA HIS A 801 9.81 -8.20 -29.30
C HIS A 801 10.33 -9.15 -28.22
N ASP A 802 11.63 -9.06 -27.86
CA ASP A 802 12.18 -9.88 -26.81
C ASP A 802 11.56 -9.57 -25.43
N PHE A 803 11.23 -10.62 -24.72
CA PHE A 803 10.83 -10.53 -23.32
C PHE A 803 11.95 -11.07 -22.44
N LYS A 804 12.60 -10.22 -21.66
CA LYS A 804 13.78 -10.55 -20.86
C LYS A 804 13.50 -10.38 -19.36
N VAL A 805 13.60 -11.47 -18.61
CA VAL A 805 13.54 -11.46 -17.16
C VAL A 805 14.93 -11.80 -16.63
N SER A 806 15.61 -10.83 -16.02
CA SER A 806 16.99 -10.97 -15.55
C SER A 806 17.14 -10.75 -14.05
N GLY A 807 16.01 -10.44 -13.36
CA GLY A 807 15.96 -10.23 -11.92
C GLY A 807 14.52 -10.04 -11.47
N GLY A 808 14.32 -9.74 -10.18
CA GLY A 808 13.01 -9.52 -9.59
C GLY A 808 12.18 -10.79 -9.37
N TYR A 809 10.93 -10.57 -8.99
CA TYR A 809 9.93 -11.59 -8.67
C TYR A 809 8.72 -11.41 -9.58
N VAL A 810 8.55 -12.30 -10.55
CA VAL A 810 7.51 -12.22 -11.59
C VAL A 810 6.53 -13.37 -11.41
N PHE A 811 5.25 -13.04 -11.29
CA PHE A 811 4.18 -14.03 -11.32
C PHE A 811 3.16 -13.65 -12.40
N ALA A 812 3.19 -14.35 -13.50
CA ALA A 812 2.28 -14.20 -14.60
C ALA A 812 1.19 -15.29 -14.56
N VAL A 813 -0.05 -14.89 -14.72
CA VAL A 813 -1.23 -15.76 -14.62
C VAL A 813 -2.18 -15.49 -15.78
N THR A 814 -2.37 -16.45 -16.67
CA THR A 814 -3.53 -16.44 -17.57
C THR A 814 -4.45 -17.62 -17.27
N THR A 815 -5.75 -17.37 -17.35
CA THR A 815 -6.78 -18.40 -17.23
C THR A 815 -7.47 -18.69 -18.56
N LYS A 816 -7.01 -18.08 -19.65
CA LYS A 816 -7.63 -18.19 -20.97
C LYS A 816 -7.42 -19.58 -21.61
N GLY A 817 -6.26 -20.14 -21.49
CA GLY A 817 -5.87 -21.37 -22.18
C GLY A 817 -5.44 -21.13 -23.63
N SER A 818 -4.91 -22.19 -24.25
CA SER A 818 -4.31 -22.15 -25.61
C SER A 818 -5.16 -21.45 -26.65
N PRO A 819 -4.56 -20.57 -27.51
CA PRO A 819 -3.10 -20.41 -27.69
C PRO A 819 -2.43 -19.48 -26.65
N GLU A 820 -3.18 -18.79 -25.81
CA GLU A 820 -2.68 -17.77 -24.89
C GLU A 820 -1.82 -18.39 -23.78
N VAL A 821 -0.75 -17.69 -23.38
CA VAL A 821 0.21 -18.12 -22.35
C VAL A 821 0.40 -17.07 -21.27
N ALA A 822 0.99 -17.45 -20.15
CA ALA A 822 1.23 -16.48 -19.08
C ALA A 822 2.31 -15.45 -19.44
N MET A 823 3.31 -15.87 -20.22
CA MET A 823 4.40 -14.99 -20.67
C MET A 823 4.65 -15.28 -22.15
N ASP A 824 4.32 -14.32 -22.99
CA ASP A 824 4.45 -14.38 -24.44
C ASP A 824 5.54 -13.43 -24.96
N ALA A 825 6.15 -13.83 -26.07
CA ALA A 825 7.04 -13.01 -26.88
C ALA A 825 6.80 -13.35 -28.35
N ASN A 826 6.92 -12.37 -29.26
CA ASN A 826 6.60 -12.54 -30.69
C ASN A 826 7.59 -13.48 -31.40
N THR A 827 7.46 -14.77 -31.15
CA THR A 827 8.33 -15.80 -31.73
C THR A 827 8.10 -16.00 -33.20
N GLU A 828 6.96 -15.63 -33.78
CA GLU A 828 6.66 -15.63 -35.22
C GLU A 828 7.57 -14.68 -36.00
N GLU A 829 8.00 -13.58 -35.38
CA GLU A 829 8.97 -12.65 -35.95
C GLU A 829 10.42 -12.92 -35.54
N GLY A 830 10.67 -13.99 -34.75
CA GLY A 830 12.01 -14.45 -34.34
C GLY A 830 12.49 -13.95 -32.99
N TYR A 831 11.68 -13.21 -32.25
CA TYR A 831 11.97 -12.77 -30.88
C TYR A 831 11.80 -13.91 -29.87
N LYS A 832 12.18 -13.72 -28.62
CA LYS A 832 12.15 -14.78 -27.60
C LYS A 832 11.84 -14.27 -26.21
N LEU A 833 11.23 -15.15 -25.43
CA LEU A 833 11.22 -15.03 -23.97
C LEU A 833 12.55 -15.54 -23.40
N TYR A 834 13.24 -14.68 -22.62
CA TYR A 834 14.49 -15.04 -21.93
C TYR A 834 14.26 -15.05 -20.42
N ILE A 835 14.56 -16.18 -19.78
CA ILE A 835 14.59 -16.30 -18.31
C ILE A 835 16.06 -16.42 -17.92
N ASN A 836 16.66 -15.29 -17.53
CA ASN A 836 18.09 -15.21 -17.22
C ASN A 836 18.36 -15.55 -15.75
N SER A 837 19.63 -15.86 -15.47
CA SER A 837 20.07 -16.13 -14.09
C SER A 837 19.83 -14.90 -13.20
N GLY A 838 19.24 -15.12 -12.02
CA GLY A 838 18.83 -14.05 -11.11
C GLY A 838 17.34 -13.77 -11.06
N ALA A 839 16.59 -14.17 -12.08
CA ALA A 839 15.13 -14.03 -12.13
C ALA A 839 14.43 -15.05 -11.23
N THR A 840 13.38 -14.60 -10.52
CA THR A 840 12.42 -15.50 -9.86
C THR A 840 11.10 -15.40 -10.60
N VAL A 841 10.73 -16.46 -11.31
CA VAL A 841 9.57 -16.51 -12.20
C VAL A 841 8.61 -17.60 -11.76
N VAL A 842 7.32 -17.26 -11.70
CA VAL A 842 6.20 -18.18 -11.56
C VAL A 842 5.23 -17.90 -12.70
N ALA A 843 4.78 -18.91 -13.41
CA ALA A 843 3.82 -18.76 -14.50
C ALA A 843 2.70 -19.81 -14.41
N TYR A 844 1.46 -19.36 -14.41
CA TYR A 844 0.26 -20.20 -14.52
C TYR A 844 -0.43 -19.88 -15.85
N GLY A 845 -0.59 -20.89 -16.68
CA GLY A 845 -1.06 -20.77 -18.06
C GLY A 845 0.01 -21.07 -19.11
N GLY A 846 1.25 -21.31 -18.67
CA GLY A 846 2.37 -21.70 -19.52
C GLY A 846 3.33 -20.57 -19.84
N LEU A 847 4.39 -20.93 -20.54
CA LEU A 847 5.41 -20.03 -21.08
C LEU A 847 5.42 -20.19 -22.61
N GLU A 848 5.84 -19.14 -23.31
CA GLU A 848 6.12 -19.23 -24.76
C GLU A 848 6.97 -20.47 -25.11
N SER A 849 6.58 -21.15 -26.19
CA SER A 849 7.10 -22.50 -26.52
C SER A 849 8.61 -22.53 -26.80
N ASN A 850 9.16 -21.47 -27.35
CA ASN A 850 10.57 -21.35 -27.73
C ASN A 850 11.38 -20.45 -26.76
N TYR A 851 11.00 -20.41 -25.49
CA TYR A 851 11.74 -19.63 -24.48
C TYR A 851 13.20 -20.08 -24.36
N SER A 852 14.06 -19.15 -23.99
CA SER A 852 15.48 -19.38 -23.69
C SER A 852 15.70 -19.15 -22.19
N ALA A 853 16.34 -20.08 -21.49
CA ALA A 853 16.60 -19.94 -20.09
C ALA A 853 18.08 -20.25 -19.75
N SER A 854 18.73 -19.39 -18.95
CA SER A 854 20.08 -19.61 -18.42
C SER A 854 20.05 -20.25 -17.02
N GLN A 855 18.89 -20.48 -16.46
CA GLN A 855 18.63 -21.26 -15.25
C GLN A 855 17.46 -22.23 -15.50
N SER A 856 17.41 -23.31 -14.72
CA SER A 856 16.41 -24.37 -14.92
C SER A 856 14.99 -23.85 -14.70
N VAL A 857 14.09 -24.30 -15.55
CA VAL A 857 12.65 -24.11 -15.42
C VAL A 857 12.00 -25.44 -15.06
N TYR A 858 11.15 -25.42 -14.05
CA TYR A 858 10.50 -26.59 -13.50
C TYR A 858 8.98 -26.43 -13.51
N SER A 859 8.29 -27.56 -13.56
CA SER A 859 6.87 -27.65 -13.16
C SER A 859 6.80 -27.94 -11.66
N MET A 860 5.97 -27.21 -10.96
CA MET A 860 5.73 -27.34 -9.54
C MET A 860 4.23 -27.45 -9.26
N SER A 861 3.82 -28.47 -8.54
CA SER A 861 2.45 -28.55 -8.00
C SER A 861 2.25 -27.47 -6.94
N CYS A 862 1.07 -26.88 -6.89
CA CYS A 862 0.74 -25.85 -5.91
C CYS A 862 -0.64 -26.06 -5.26
N THR A 863 -0.80 -25.49 -4.06
CA THR A 863 -2.09 -25.41 -3.38
C THR A 863 -2.85 -24.21 -3.91
N ALA A 864 -3.98 -24.47 -4.57
CA ALA A 864 -4.88 -23.45 -5.10
C ALA A 864 -5.39 -22.53 -3.98
N GLY A 865 -5.37 -21.22 -4.21
CA GLY A 865 -5.77 -20.21 -3.23
C GLY A 865 -4.83 -20.01 -2.04
N GLY A 866 -3.85 -20.89 -1.87
CA GLY A 866 -2.92 -20.94 -0.75
C GLY A 866 -1.53 -20.38 -1.07
N TRP A 867 -0.71 -20.24 -0.02
CA TRP A 867 0.68 -19.87 -0.13
C TRP A 867 1.54 -21.08 -0.55
N ASN A 868 2.38 -20.88 -1.53
CA ASN A 868 3.37 -21.82 -2.03
C ASN A 868 4.74 -21.14 -2.02
N ALA A 869 5.83 -21.89 -1.95
CA ALA A 869 7.15 -21.28 -1.87
C ALA A 869 8.21 -22.00 -2.71
N LEU A 870 9.19 -21.24 -3.12
CA LEU A 870 10.41 -21.68 -3.80
C LEU A 870 11.56 -21.72 -2.78
N HIS A 871 12.41 -22.78 -2.85
CA HIS A 871 13.46 -23.04 -1.87
C HIS A 871 14.75 -23.45 -2.58
N ASN A 872 15.90 -22.94 -2.13
CA ASN A 872 17.21 -23.20 -2.74
C ASN A 872 17.99 -24.37 -2.09
N GLY A 873 17.35 -25.11 -1.18
CA GLY A 873 18.00 -26.17 -0.40
C GLY A 873 18.39 -25.73 1.00
N SER A 874 18.71 -24.44 1.20
CA SER A 874 19.08 -23.86 2.51
C SER A 874 18.01 -22.94 3.08
N SER A 875 17.31 -22.19 2.23
CA SER A 875 16.32 -21.19 2.65
C SER A 875 15.21 -21.01 1.60
N TYR A 876 14.10 -20.43 2.03
CA TYR A 876 13.08 -19.98 1.10
C TYR A 876 13.60 -18.82 0.26
N ILE A 877 13.39 -18.89 -1.06
CA ILE A 877 13.70 -17.81 -2.01
C ILE A 877 12.57 -16.78 -1.98
N ALA A 878 11.34 -17.28 -2.12
CA ALA A 878 10.11 -16.48 -2.08
C ALA A 878 8.90 -17.38 -1.90
N ALA A 879 7.79 -16.79 -1.44
CA ALA A 879 6.47 -17.40 -1.46
C ALA A 879 5.52 -16.62 -2.38
N PHE A 880 4.61 -17.33 -3.02
CA PHE A 880 3.56 -16.79 -3.86
C PHE A 880 2.21 -17.40 -3.52
N LYS A 881 1.16 -16.59 -3.61
CA LYS A 881 -0.21 -17.05 -3.38
C LYS A 881 -0.82 -17.47 -4.72
N ALA A 882 -1.04 -18.77 -4.90
CA ALA A 882 -1.60 -19.30 -6.13
C ALA A 882 -3.08 -18.88 -6.30
N PRO A 883 -3.55 -18.60 -7.54
CA PRO A 883 -4.97 -18.36 -7.79
C PRO A 883 -5.84 -19.57 -7.43
N SER A 884 -7.13 -19.34 -7.19
CA SER A 884 -8.11 -20.43 -7.10
C SER A 884 -8.13 -21.23 -8.41
N GLY A 885 -8.10 -22.55 -8.30
CA GLY A 885 -8.04 -23.45 -9.48
C GLY A 885 -6.64 -23.77 -9.99
N CYS A 886 -5.61 -23.09 -9.53
CA CYS A 886 -4.22 -23.38 -9.89
C CYS A 886 -3.73 -24.65 -9.19
N SER A 887 -3.39 -25.70 -9.95
CA SER A 887 -2.83 -26.96 -9.40
C SER A 887 -1.34 -27.12 -9.71
N SER A 888 -0.81 -26.41 -10.69
CA SER A 888 0.58 -26.49 -11.10
C SER A 888 1.01 -25.20 -11.80
N VAL A 889 2.27 -24.82 -11.61
CA VAL A 889 2.90 -23.64 -12.23
C VAL A 889 4.25 -24.00 -12.84
N ALA A 890 4.66 -23.26 -13.85
CA ALA A 890 6.07 -23.20 -14.23
C ALA A 890 6.82 -22.28 -13.27
N VAL A 891 7.99 -22.72 -12.80
CA VAL A 891 8.83 -21.95 -11.85
C VAL A 891 10.28 -21.95 -12.26
N SER A 892 10.95 -20.82 -12.05
CA SER A 892 12.38 -20.69 -12.24
C SER A 892 12.90 -19.69 -11.18
N ALA A 893 13.99 -20.03 -10.51
CA ALA A 893 14.63 -19.13 -9.56
C ALA A 893 16.11 -19.51 -9.36
N PRO A 894 16.96 -18.58 -8.87
CA PRO A 894 18.35 -18.87 -8.59
C PRO A 894 18.52 -20.03 -7.60
N SER A 895 19.30 -21.03 -7.99
CA SER A 895 19.57 -22.21 -7.17
C SER A 895 18.31 -22.95 -6.68
N LEU A 896 17.20 -22.84 -7.40
CA LEU A 896 15.95 -23.52 -7.06
C LEU A 896 16.15 -25.03 -6.98
N SER A 897 15.81 -25.63 -5.86
CA SER A 897 15.99 -27.06 -5.61
C SER A 897 14.71 -27.77 -5.16
N LYS A 898 13.79 -27.07 -4.53
CA LYS A 898 12.53 -27.62 -4.02
C LYS A 898 11.39 -26.60 -4.11
N GLY A 899 10.16 -27.09 -4.26
CA GLY A 899 8.95 -26.34 -3.99
C GLY A 899 8.36 -26.71 -2.64
N TYR A 900 7.53 -25.83 -2.09
CA TYR A 900 6.74 -26.07 -0.90
C TYR A 900 5.30 -25.60 -1.11
N THR A 901 4.33 -26.30 -0.54
CA THR A 901 2.92 -25.92 -0.53
C THR A 901 2.43 -25.77 0.89
N GLY A 902 1.42 -24.92 1.14
CA GLY A 902 0.85 -24.70 2.46
C GLY A 902 1.80 -24.01 3.43
N VAL A 903 2.70 -23.17 2.94
CA VAL A 903 3.59 -22.37 3.79
C VAL A 903 2.82 -21.27 4.50
N SER A 904 3.34 -20.83 5.65
CA SER A 904 2.87 -19.64 6.36
C SER A 904 3.76 -18.44 6.00
N VAL A 905 3.14 -17.28 5.86
CA VAL A 905 3.82 -16.02 5.58
C VAL A 905 3.50 -15.02 6.70
N GLY A 906 4.51 -14.63 7.47
CA GLY A 906 4.42 -13.63 8.54
C GLY A 906 5.20 -12.34 8.23
N GLY A 907 5.81 -12.23 7.06
CA GLY A 907 6.58 -11.07 6.60
C GLY A 907 5.78 -10.11 5.74
N THR A 908 6.48 -9.09 5.20
CA THR A 908 5.90 -8.14 4.25
C THR A 908 5.48 -8.84 2.96
N THR A 909 4.29 -8.50 2.49
CA THR A 909 3.74 -8.99 1.21
C THR A 909 3.74 -7.88 0.16
N TYR A 910 3.83 -8.28 -1.11
CA TYR A 910 3.87 -7.42 -2.29
C TYR A 910 2.79 -7.85 -3.29
N CYS A 911 2.53 -7.02 -4.30
CA CYS A 911 1.52 -7.25 -5.32
C CYS A 911 0.16 -7.58 -4.72
N ASN A 912 -0.33 -6.70 -3.84
CA ASN A 912 -1.62 -6.87 -3.17
C ASN A 912 -1.75 -8.22 -2.42
N GLY A 913 -0.69 -8.63 -1.72
CA GLY A 913 -0.68 -9.85 -0.92
C GLY A 913 -0.42 -11.14 -1.70
N ILE A 914 0.16 -11.06 -2.90
CA ILE A 914 0.47 -12.23 -3.75
C ILE A 914 1.91 -12.74 -3.55
N TRP A 915 2.88 -11.87 -3.33
CA TRP A 915 4.28 -12.23 -3.14
C TRP A 915 4.75 -12.00 -1.70
N ALA A 916 5.69 -12.82 -1.25
CA ALA A 916 6.49 -12.58 -0.06
C ALA A 916 7.91 -13.10 -0.26
N SER A 917 8.92 -12.35 0.19
CA SER A 917 10.35 -12.73 0.14
C SER A 917 10.96 -12.97 1.52
N SER A 918 10.18 -12.85 2.58
CA SER A 918 10.63 -13.02 3.98
C SER A 918 9.50 -13.52 4.88
N GLY A 919 9.84 -13.97 6.08
CA GLY A 919 8.85 -14.46 7.04
C GLY A 919 8.12 -15.72 6.57
N ILE A 920 8.74 -16.54 5.74
CA ILE A 920 8.19 -17.77 5.17
C ILE A 920 8.60 -18.95 6.05
N SER A 921 7.64 -19.80 6.42
CA SER A 921 7.91 -20.95 7.27
C SER A 921 6.93 -22.10 7.02
N GLY A 922 7.30 -23.30 7.44
CA GLY A 922 6.45 -24.49 7.38
C GLY A 922 6.19 -24.97 5.95
N GLY A 923 5.07 -25.65 5.75
CA GLY A 923 4.64 -26.21 4.47
C GLY A 923 5.20 -27.61 4.20
N SER A 924 4.67 -28.22 3.15
CA SER A 924 5.09 -29.55 2.67
C SER A 924 5.90 -29.41 1.40
N ALA A 925 7.06 -30.09 1.37
CA ALA A 925 7.93 -30.11 0.20
C ALA A 925 7.23 -30.83 -0.97
N VAL A 926 7.35 -30.28 -2.17
CA VAL A 926 6.88 -30.89 -3.42
C VAL A 926 8.06 -31.03 -4.39
N SER A 927 8.06 -32.12 -5.13
CA SER A 927 9.09 -32.38 -6.14
C SER A 927 8.93 -31.43 -7.32
N LEU A 928 10.05 -30.99 -7.85
CA LEU A 928 10.11 -30.26 -9.12
C LEU A 928 10.37 -31.26 -10.26
N SER A 929 9.65 -31.14 -11.34
CA SER A 929 9.91 -31.86 -12.59
C SER A 929 10.34 -30.88 -13.66
N THR A 930 11.19 -31.30 -14.61
CA THR A 930 11.58 -30.44 -15.73
C THR A 930 10.33 -29.94 -16.45
N TYR A 931 10.26 -28.64 -16.66
CA TYR A 931 9.16 -28.04 -17.44
C TYR A 931 9.33 -28.40 -18.93
N SER A 932 8.37 -29.08 -19.50
CA SER A 932 8.47 -29.64 -20.85
C SER A 932 7.89 -28.71 -21.95
N GLY A 933 7.51 -27.49 -21.61
CA GLY A 933 6.89 -26.59 -22.58
C GLY A 933 5.61 -27.19 -23.16
N GLY A 934 4.52 -27.10 -22.42
CA GLY A 934 3.22 -27.57 -22.87
C GLY A 934 2.14 -26.78 -22.15
N GLN A 935 1.17 -26.32 -22.91
CA GLN A 935 0.03 -25.54 -22.42
C GLN A 935 -0.71 -26.31 -21.32
N GLY A 936 -0.56 -25.86 -20.10
CA GLY A 936 -1.35 -26.34 -18.98
C GLY A 936 -2.63 -25.52 -18.82
N GLY A 937 -3.62 -25.78 -19.65
CA GLY A 937 -5.00 -25.36 -19.38
C GLY A 937 -5.66 -26.31 -18.39
N PRO A 938 -6.68 -25.91 -17.61
CA PRO A 938 -7.38 -26.79 -16.68
C PRO A 938 -8.15 -27.86 -17.45
N GLY A 939 -7.69 -29.11 -17.37
CA GLY A 939 -8.38 -30.37 -17.61
C GLY A 939 -9.23 -30.51 -18.88
N GLY A 940 -8.71 -31.21 -19.89
CA GLY A 940 -9.53 -31.72 -20.98
C GLY A 940 -8.68 -32.45 -22.02
N GLY A 941 -8.57 -33.79 -21.92
CA GLY A 941 -7.95 -34.59 -22.95
C GLY A 941 -8.78 -34.54 -24.23
N GLY A 942 -8.10 -34.35 -25.37
CA GLY A 942 -8.71 -34.48 -26.69
C GLY A 942 -7.73 -34.14 -27.79
N GLN A 943 -7.17 -35.17 -28.43
CA GLN A 943 -6.41 -35.04 -29.67
C GLN A 943 -7.30 -34.48 -30.82
N GLY A 944 -6.73 -33.56 -31.61
CA GLY A 944 -7.35 -33.21 -32.92
C GLY A 944 -6.59 -32.14 -33.67
N GLY A 945 -5.96 -32.52 -34.69
CA GLY A 945 -5.35 -32.03 -35.89
C GLY A 945 -5.33 -30.54 -36.30
N PRO A 946 -4.43 -30.12 -37.19
CA PRO A 946 -4.10 -28.73 -37.46
C PRO A 946 -5.13 -28.05 -38.36
N GLY A 947 -5.70 -26.97 -37.92
CA GLY A 947 -6.53 -26.10 -38.74
C GLY A 947 -6.09 -24.64 -38.52
N GLY A 948 -5.45 -24.06 -39.52
CA GLY A 948 -5.05 -22.67 -39.51
C GLY A 948 -6.27 -21.74 -39.47
N GLY A 949 -6.25 -20.79 -38.57
CA GLY A 949 -7.19 -19.72 -38.44
C GLY A 949 -6.47 -18.42 -38.08
N GLY A 950 -6.54 -17.45 -38.99
CA GLY A 950 -5.84 -16.18 -38.86
C GLY A 950 -6.24 -15.39 -37.64
N ARG A 951 -5.24 -14.88 -36.92
CA ARG A 951 -5.37 -13.93 -35.84
C ARG A 951 -5.85 -12.59 -36.41
N ASN A 952 -7.03 -12.17 -36.03
CA ASN A 952 -7.45 -10.78 -36.18
C ASN A 952 -6.98 -10.03 -34.94
N GLY A 953 -5.82 -9.42 -35.01
CA GLY A 953 -5.34 -8.48 -33.98
C GLY A 953 -6.19 -7.22 -33.99
N GLY A 954 -6.93 -6.98 -32.90
CA GLY A 954 -7.67 -5.75 -32.68
C GLY A 954 -6.75 -4.53 -32.66
N ARG A 955 -7.21 -3.46 -33.27
CA ARG A 955 -6.58 -2.13 -33.46
C ARG A 955 -6.26 -1.40 -32.14
#